data_fe82b1e3f263837a1f03b3917fd36d0b
#
_entry.id   fe82b1e3f263837a1f03b3917fd36d0b
#
_cell.length_a   1.000
_cell.length_b   1.000
_cell.length_c   1.000
_cell.angle_alpha   90.00
_cell.angle_beta   90.00
_cell.angle_gamma   90.00
#
_symmetry.space_group_name_H-M   'P 1'
#
loop_
_entity.id
_entity.type
_entity.pdbx_description
1 polymer ?
#
loop_
_entity_poly.entity_id
_entity_poly.type
_entity_poly.pdbx_seq_one_letter_code
_entity_poly.pdbx_strand_id
1 'polypeptide(L)'
;NTAFFEEIYEQYLKEPDSVESSWRSFFQGYDFANESYSEDELEAQLPDSFKKEFKVINLINAYRQRGHLFTKTNPVRERRDYNPKLDLVNFELSDADLETVFQAGTQCGIGAVSLKAIVAHLKKVYCQSIGVEYMYIRDLKEIDWIKNYIHQNDNQPNFSADQKKQILKKLNEAVAFENFLHTKYVGQKRFSLEGGEALIPALDALVEYGSTLNIKEFVIGMAHRGRLSVLANIFKKPYKQVFKEFEGKGYEDEEFDGDVKYHLGYSYDVTTDSGKDVSMSLVPNPSHLETVSAVMQGISRAKINHKYEGDNSKLLPIIIHGDAAVAGQGIVFEIVQMAQLPAYKTGGSIHIVINNQVGFTTNYLDGRSSTYCTDVAKTTLCPVLHVNGDDVEAVVHAMNFAVAYRQEFKKDVFIDLLCYRRYGHNEGDEPRFTQPKLYQAIAKHPNPREIYNEKLMAQGVVEANIVKEMASNFKALLELDLSEAKSAETTTITRFMEKEWAHISKAQPLDFESSPETGVSRDELAKIAKALYTAPKDHQFYKKALRLIKDREKMFNDTDRLDWGMAELLAYGSILTEGNEVRMTGQDVERGTFSHRHAILRDVDSEARINLLNHIEEGQGKFEIYNSLLSEYAVLGFDY
;
A
#
# COMPACT_ATOMS: atom_id res chain seq x y z
N ASN A 1 -25.03 -27.26 -0.71
CA ASN A 1 -26.26 -27.78 -0.07
C ASN A 1 -27.46 -27.79 -1.03
N THR A 2 -27.28 -28.41 -2.20
CA THR A 2 -28.36 -28.66 -3.18
C THR A 2 -29.52 -29.46 -2.59
N ALA A 3 -29.25 -30.46 -1.77
CA ALA A 3 -30.27 -31.29 -1.12
C ALA A 3 -31.25 -30.50 -0.22
N PHE A 4 -30.75 -29.52 0.54
CA PHE A 4 -31.61 -28.65 1.37
C PHE A 4 -32.48 -27.73 0.51
N PHE A 5 -31.95 -27.25 -0.62
CA PHE A 5 -32.70 -26.44 -1.56
C PHE A 5 -33.80 -27.24 -2.26
N GLU A 6 -33.50 -28.47 -2.68
CA GLU A 6 -34.45 -29.40 -3.31
C GLU A 6 -35.60 -29.74 -2.35
N GLU A 7 -35.28 -29.99 -1.07
CA GLU A 7 -36.30 -30.32 -0.05
C GLU A 7 -37.29 -29.16 0.17
N ILE A 8 -36.81 -27.91 0.30
CA ILE A 8 -37.69 -26.74 0.48
C ILE A 8 -38.46 -26.45 -0.80
N TYR A 9 -37.86 -26.68 -1.97
CA TYR A 9 -38.55 -26.51 -3.24
C TYR A 9 -39.66 -27.54 -3.45
N GLU A 10 -39.44 -28.80 -3.10
CA GLU A 10 -40.48 -29.83 -3.09
C GLU A 10 -41.62 -29.50 -2.10
N GLN A 11 -41.29 -28.92 -0.95
CA GLN A 11 -42.28 -28.45 0.02
C GLN A 11 -43.12 -27.31 -0.55
N TYR A 12 -42.47 -26.36 -1.20
CA TYR A 12 -43.13 -25.23 -1.88
C TYR A 12 -44.07 -25.71 -3.00
N LEU A 13 -43.63 -26.69 -3.83
CA LEU A 13 -44.46 -27.27 -4.90
C LEU A 13 -45.71 -27.98 -4.37
N LYS A 14 -45.64 -28.58 -3.17
CA LYS A 14 -46.78 -29.29 -2.55
C LYS A 14 -47.73 -28.28 -1.88
N GLU A 15 -47.26 -27.32 -1.17
CA GLU A 15 -48.04 -26.33 -0.44
C GLU A 15 -47.24 -25.00 -0.33
N PRO A 16 -47.46 -24.05 -1.26
CA PRO A 16 -46.70 -22.79 -1.32
C PRO A 16 -46.69 -21.98 -0.03
N ASP A 17 -47.77 -22.06 0.75
CA ASP A 17 -47.91 -21.34 2.02
C ASP A 17 -47.20 -22.00 3.20
N SER A 18 -46.68 -23.19 3.03
CA SER A 18 -45.95 -23.94 4.08
C SER A 18 -44.46 -23.51 4.21
N VAL A 19 -43.93 -22.79 3.25
CA VAL A 19 -42.57 -22.26 3.26
C VAL A 19 -42.56 -20.78 3.66
N GLU A 20 -41.46 -20.32 4.25
CA GLU A 20 -41.24 -18.93 4.65
C GLU A 20 -41.41 -17.98 3.45
N SER A 21 -41.93 -16.80 3.69
CA SER A 21 -42.27 -15.83 2.62
C SER A 21 -41.12 -15.46 1.71
N SER A 22 -39.88 -15.46 2.22
CA SER A 22 -38.63 -15.25 1.49
C SER A 22 -38.39 -16.36 0.45
N TRP A 23 -38.56 -17.62 0.86
CA TRP A 23 -38.42 -18.78 -0.02
C TRP A 23 -39.56 -18.88 -1.04
N ARG A 24 -40.77 -18.52 -0.64
CA ARG A 24 -41.89 -18.46 -1.57
C ARG A 24 -41.65 -17.47 -2.69
N SER A 25 -41.24 -16.27 -2.37
CA SER A 25 -40.93 -15.24 -3.38
C SER A 25 -39.76 -15.67 -4.28
N PHE A 26 -38.76 -16.35 -3.71
CA PHE A 26 -37.65 -16.91 -4.47
C PHE A 26 -38.11 -17.99 -5.45
N PHE A 27 -38.90 -18.97 -5.00
CA PHE A 27 -39.36 -20.06 -5.87
C PHE A 27 -40.38 -19.60 -6.91
N GLN A 28 -41.21 -18.63 -6.61
CA GLN A 28 -42.06 -17.97 -7.63
C GLN A 28 -41.19 -17.37 -8.74
N GLY A 29 -40.08 -16.73 -8.39
CA GLY A 29 -39.11 -16.21 -9.36
C GLY A 29 -38.34 -17.32 -10.11
N TYR A 30 -38.04 -18.42 -9.43
CA TYR A 30 -37.36 -19.59 -10.02
C TYR A 30 -38.26 -20.33 -11.02
N ASP A 31 -39.53 -20.60 -10.67
CA ASP A 31 -40.49 -21.23 -11.57
C ASP A 31 -40.74 -20.36 -12.79
N PHE A 32 -40.91 -19.05 -12.58
CA PHE A 32 -41.03 -18.07 -13.64
C PHE A 32 -39.80 -18.08 -14.59
N ALA A 33 -38.61 -18.23 -14.06
CA ALA A 33 -37.37 -18.30 -14.86
C ALA A 33 -37.19 -19.62 -15.62
N ASN A 34 -37.82 -20.71 -15.16
CA ASN A 34 -37.75 -22.03 -15.79
C ASN A 34 -38.84 -22.26 -16.83
N GLU A 35 -39.91 -21.48 -16.85
CA GLU A 35 -40.86 -21.49 -17.94
C GLU A 35 -40.23 -20.87 -19.19
N SER A 36 -40.25 -21.57 -20.31
CA SER A 36 -39.69 -21.11 -21.60
C SER A 36 -40.62 -20.08 -22.25
N TYR A 37 -40.50 -18.83 -21.82
CA TYR A 37 -41.16 -17.68 -22.47
C TYR A 37 -40.24 -17.09 -23.55
N SER A 38 -40.82 -16.50 -24.60
CA SER A 38 -40.07 -15.56 -25.43
C SER A 38 -39.73 -14.29 -24.60
N GLU A 39 -38.62 -13.61 -24.88
CA GLU A 39 -38.24 -12.39 -24.16
C GLU A 39 -39.38 -11.36 -24.12
N ASP A 40 -40.16 -11.25 -25.19
CA ASP A 40 -41.29 -10.35 -25.31
C ASP A 40 -42.49 -10.74 -24.41
N GLU A 41 -42.74 -12.03 -24.15
CA GLU A 41 -43.81 -12.54 -23.29
C GLU A 41 -43.46 -12.41 -21.81
N LEU A 42 -42.19 -12.54 -21.43
CA LEU A 42 -41.66 -12.31 -20.09
C LEU A 42 -41.81 -10.81 -19.67
N GLU A 43 -41.46 -9.91 -20.58
CA GLU A 43 -41.61 -8.46 -20.33
C GLU A 43 -43.08 -8.04 -20.15
N ALA A 44 -44.02 -8.72 -20.82
CA ALA A 44 -45.45 -8.36 -20.73
C ALA A 44 -46.14 -8.79 -19.42
N GLN A 45 -45.60 -9.78 -18.69
CA GLN A 45 -46.24 -10.36 -17.48
C GLN A 45 -45.78 -9.73 -16.15
N LEU A 46 -44.58 -9.08 -16.11
CA LEU A 46 -44.10 -8.43 -14.88
C LEU A 46 -44.84 -7.11 -14.63
N PRO A 47 -45.36 -6.87 -13.40
CA PRO A 47 -45.90 -5.57 -13.04
C PRO A 47 -44.88 -4.46 -13.27
N ASP A 48 -45.30 -3.31 -13.75
CA ASP A 48 -44.40 -2.15 -13.99
C ASP A 48 -43.62 -1.72 -12.77
N SER A 49 -44.16 -1.90 -11.56
CA SER A 49 -43.45 -1.67 -10.31
C SER A 49 -42.22 -2.56 -10.13
N PHE A 50 -42.31 -3.84 -10.51
CA PHE A 50 -41.18 -4.78 -10.48
C PHE A 50 -40.11 -4.42 -11.52
N LYS A 51 -40.52 -4.09 -12.73
CA LYS A 51 -39.59 -3.64 -13.79
C LYS A 51 -38.79 -2.42 -13.32
N LYS A 52 -39.47 -1.47 -12.66
CA LYS A 52 -38.82 -0.27 -12.11
C LYS A 52 -37.85 -0.58 -10.95
N GLU A 53 -38.14 -1.57 -10.08
CA GLU A 53 -37.22 -2.00 -9.02
C GLU A 53 -35.88 -2.48 -9.62
N PHE A 54 -35.91 -3.32 -10.68
CA PHE A 54 -34.68 -3.76 -11.36
C PHE A 54 -33.92 -2.59 -12.00
N LYS A 55 -34.59 -1.61 -12.55
CA LYS A 55 -33.98 -0.39 -13.11
C LYS A 55 -33.26 0.42 -12.01
N VAL A 56 -33.86 0.52 -10.84
CA VAL A 56 -33.23 1.18 -9.67
C VAL A 56 -32.05 0.37 -9.14
N ILE A 57 -32.14 -0.97 -9.09
CA ILE A 57 -31.00 -1.84 -8.75
C ILE A 57 -29.84 -1.64 -9.73
N ASN A 58 -30.13 -1.58 -11.03
CA ASN A 58 -29.13 -1.33 -12.07
C ASN A 58 -28.49 0.06 -11.91
N LEU A 59 -29.28 1.08 -11.56
CA LEU A 59 -28.78 2.42 -11.23
C LEU A 59 -27.82 2.37 -10.02
N ILE A 60 -28.19 1.69 -8.93
CA ILE A 60 -27.34 1.51 -7.75
C ILE A 60 -26.01 0.85 -8.13
N ASN A 61 -26.07 -0.23 -8.89
CA ASN A 61 -24.86 -0.95 -9.34
C ASN A 61 -24.00 -0.09 -10.28
N ALA A 62 -24.61 0.74 -11.10
CA ALA A 62 -23.88 1.68 -11.96
C ALA A 62 -23.11 2.74 -11.14
N TYR A 63 -23.69 3.26 -10.04
CA TYR A 63 -22.97 4.14 -9.13
C TYR A 63 -21.82 3.42 -8.42
N ARG A 64 -22.00 2.17 -8.00
CA ARG A 64 -20.94 1.33 -7.42
C ARG A 64 -19.78 1.12 -8.38
N GLN A 65 -20.07 0.90 -9.68
CA GLN A 65 -19.08 0.62 -10.71
C GLN A 65 -18.43 1.88 -11.30
N ARG A 66 -19.15 2.99 -11.40
CA ARG A 66 -18.77 4.17 -12.19
C ARG A 66 -18.91 5.50 -11.45
N GLY A 67 -19.40 5.50 -10.20
CA GLY A 67 -19.56 6.71 -9.42
C GLY A 67 -18.23 7.45 -9.21
N HIS A 68 -17.12 6.71 -9.06
CA HIS A 68 -15.77 7.27 -8.96
C HIS A 68 -15.39 8.12 -10.20
N LEU A 69 -15.98 7.87 -11.36
CA LEU A 69 -15.79 8.70 -12.55
C LEU A 69 -16.54 10.05 -12.46
N PHE A 70 -17.39 10.25 -11.49
CA PHE A 70 -18.23 11.45 -11.31
C PHE A 70 -17.94 12.22 -10.01
N THR A 71 -16.80 11.94 -9.37
CA THR A 71 -16.36 12.56 -8.11
C THR A 71 -15.78 13.97 -8.30
N LYS A 72 -15.70 14.72 -7.21
CA LYS A 72 -15.09 16.06 -7.13
C LYS A 72 -13.67 15.96 -6.56
N THR A 73 -12.84 15.14 -7.17
CA THR A 73 -11.52 14.81 -6.64
C THR A 73 -10.38 15.68 -7.17
N ASN A 74 -10.56 16.42 -8.28
CA ASN A 74 -9.49 17.25 -8.82
C ASN A 74 -9.55 18.68 -8.26
N PRO A 75 -8.52 19.18 -7.56
CA PRO A 75 -8.54 20.50 -6.95
C PRO A 75 -8.38 21.67 -7.94
N VAL A 76 -7.68 21.48 -9.05
CA VAL A 76 -7.23 22.60 -9.93
C VAL A 76 -7.65 22.48 -11.39
N ARG A 77 -8.21 21.36 -11.80
CA ARG A 77 -8.69 21.15 -13.17
C ARG A 77 -10.15 20.76 -13.16
N GLU A 78 -10.88 21.21 -14.18
CA GLU A 78 -12.14 20.58 -14.50
C GLU A 78 -11.89 19.11 -14.82
N ARG A 79 -12.76 18.25 -14.32
CA ARG A 79 -12.66 16.83 -14.56
C ARG A 79 -12.87 16.52 -16.05
N ARG A 80 -12.09 15.56 -16.56
CA ARG A 80 -12.36 14.97 -17.88
C ARG A 80 -13.74 14.30 -17.82
N ASP A 81 -14.59 14.61 -18.80
CA ASP A 81 -15.87 13.94 -18.97
C ASP A 81 -15.65 12.53 -19.52
N TYR A 82 -15.88 11.52 -18.66
CA TYR A 82 -15.83 10.12 -19.03
C TYR A 82 -17.21 9.60 -19.45
N ASN A 83 -18.23 10.47 -19.46
CA ASN A 83 -19.61 10.13 -19.80
C ASN A 83 -20.09 8.83 -19.09
N PRO A 84 -20.10 8.78 -17.75
CA PRO A 84 -20.36 7.57 -16.99
C PRO A 84 -21.80 7.07 -17.09
N LYS A 85 -22.70 7.82 -17.75
CA LYS A 85 -24.11 7.47 -17.99
C LYS A 85 -24.84 7.10 -16.69
N LEU A 86 -24.80 7.99 -15.69
CA LEU A 86 -25.46 7.82 -14.39
C LEU A 86 -26.79 8.58 -14.26
N ASP A 87 -27.25 9.25 -15.32
CA ASP A 87 -28.54 9.94 -15.36
C ASP A 87 -29.69 8.93 -15.45
N LEU A 88 -30.84 9.29 -14.86
CA LEU A 88 -32.03 8.43 -14.80
C LEU A 88 -32.45 7.88 -16.15
N VAL A 89 -32.37 8.69 -17.20
CA VAL A 89 -32.74 8.32 -18.58
C VAL A 89 -31.96 7.09 -19.09
N ASN A 90 -30.71 6.91 -18.64
CA ASN A 90 -29.91 5.76 -19.04
C ASN A 90 -30.38 4.43 -18.42
N PHE A 91 -31.32 4.50 -17.48
CA PHE A 91 -31.94 3.35 -16.80
C PHE A 91 -33.45 3.32 -17.05
N GLU A 92 -33.92 4.05 -18.08
CA GLU A 92 -35.36 4.15 -18.40
C GLU A 92 -36.21 4.61 -17.18
N LEU A 93 -35.61 5.45 -16.34
CA LEU A 93 -36.25 6.16 -15.25
C LEU A 93 -36.40 7.65 -15.61
N SER A 94 -37.32 8.33 -15.02
CA SER A 94 -37.62 9.74 -15.29
C SER A 94 -37.83 10.55 -14.01
N ASP A 95 -37.95 11.87 -14.14
CA ASP A 95 -38.28 12.74 -13.02
C ASP A 95 -39.64 12.42 -12.40
N ALA A 96 -40.55 11.82 -13.17
CA ALA A 96 -41.87 11.37 -12.66
C ALA A 96 -41.72 10.21 -11.62
N ASP A 97 -40.61 9.49 -11.63
CA ASP A 97 -40.33 8.37 -10.72
C ASP A 97 -39.69 8.83 -9.41
N LEU A 98 -39.23 10.09 -9.31
CA LEU A 98 -38.44 10.59 -8.17
C LEU A 98 -39.11 10.43 -6.82
N GLU A 99 -40.43 10.61 -6.74
CA GLU A 99 -41.16 10.49 -5.48
C GLU A 99 -41.68 9.05 -5.24
N THR A 100 -41.50 8.13 -6.18
CA THR A 100 -41.86 6.72 -6.01
C THR A 100 -40.93 6.03 -5.03
N VAL A 101 -41.50 5.27 -4.08
CA VAL A 101 -40.75 4.51 -3.07
C VAL A 101 -40.33 3.17 -3.65
N PHE A 102 -39.01 2.83 -3.51
CA PHE A 102 -38.41 1.61 -3.99
C PHE A 102 -37.79 0.80 -2.86
N GLN A 103 -37.98 -0.52 -2.87
CA GLN A 103 -37.32 -1.46 -1.95
C GLN A 103 -35.82 -1.57 -2.19
N ALA A 104 -35.39 -1.29 -3.41
CA ALA A 104 -33.97 -1.30 -3.80
C ALA A 104 -33.08 -0.44 -2.89
N GLY A 105 -33.62 0.59 -2.20
CA GLY A 105 -32.87 1.37 -1.21
C GLY A 105 -32.30 0.55 -0.05
N THR A 106 -32.86 -0.62 0.24
CA THR A 106 -32.32 -1.57 1.24
C THR A 106 -30.90 -2.04 0.90
N GLN A 107 -30.58 -2.13 -0.39
CA GLN A 107 -29.22 -2.50 -0.84
C GLN A 107 -28.14 -1.46 -0.51
N CYS A 108 -28.57 -0.24 -0.17
CA CYS A 108 -27.70 0.85 0.26
C CYS A 108 -27.79 1.10 1.78
N GLY A 109 -28.50 0.26 2.53
CA GLY A 109 -28.69 0.40 3.98
C GLY A 109 -29.64 1.50 4.41
N ILE A 110 -30.40 2.13 3.47
CA ILE A 110 -31.31 3.25 3.75
C ILE A 110 -32.79 2.85 3.78
N GLY A 111 -33.07 1.55 3.62
CA GLY A 111 -34.46 1.03 3.65
C GLY A 111 -35.24 1.36 2.39
N ALA A 112 -36.57 1.14 2.45
CA ALA A 112 -37.47 1.50 1.38
C ALA A 112 -37.72 3.02 1.38
N VAL A 113 -37.21 3.71 0.36
CA VAL A 113 -37.24 5.18 0.26
C VAL A 113 -37.50 5.62 -1.19
N SER A 114 -37.81 6.91 -1.40
CA SER A 114 -38.05 7.47 -2.73
C SER A 114 -36.77 7.38 -3.61
N LEU A 115 -36.96 7.29 -4.93
CA LEU A 115 -35.87 7.32 -5.89
C LEU A 115 -34.97 8.56 -5.70
N LYS A 116 -35.59 9.70 -5.41
CA LYS A 116 -34.87 10.95 -5.09
C LYS A 116 -33.93 10.78 -3.91
N ALA A 117 -34.36 10.12 -2.84
CA ALA A 117 -33.52 9.84 -1.68
C ALA A 117 -32.39 8.85 -2.01
N ILE A 118 -32.69 7.80 -2.81
CA ILE A 118 -31.68 6.85 -3.28
C ILE A 118 -30.58 7.57 -4.08
N VAL A 119 -30.97 8.38 -5.08
CA VAL A 119 -30.02 9.13 -5.91
C VAL A 119 -29.20 10.12 -5.09
N ALA A 120 -29.81 10.82 -4.14
CA ALA A 120 -29.12 11.74 -3.23
C ALA A 120 -28.07 11.01 -2.39
N HIS A 121 -28.44 9.85 -1.82
CA HIS A 121 -27.52 8.99 -1.05
C HIS A 121 -26.37 8.47 -1.92
N LEU A 122 -26.64 7.94 -3.12
CA LEU A 122 -25.62 7.44 -4.03
C LEU A 122 -24.63 8.55 -4.44
N LYS A 123 -25.11 9.75 -4.75
CA LYS A 123 -24.26 10.90 -5.04
C LYS A 123 -23.42 11.32 -3.83
N LYS A 124 -23.95 11.19 -2.62
CA LYS A 124 -23.22 11.48 -1.38
C LYS A 124 -22.11 10.47 -1.12
N VAL A 125 -22.39 9.19 -1.29
CA VAL A 125 -21.43 8.10 -1.03
C VAL A 125 -20.35 7.99 -2.10
N TYR A 126 -20.72 8.11 -3.38
CA TYR A 126 -19.84 7.75 -4.51
C TYR A 126 -19.30 8.93 -5.33
N CYS A 127 -19.82 10.15 -5.16
CA CYS A 127 -19.55 11.26 -6.08
C CYS A 127 -19.06 12.55 -5.40
N GLN A 128 -18.57 12.50 -4.17
CA GLN A 128 -18.02 13.66 -3.47
C GLN A 128 -16.48 13.69 -3.55
N SER A 129 -15.82 14.06 -2.46
CA SER A 129 -14.35 14.17 -2.36
C SER A 129 -13.62 12.82 -2.42
N ILE A 130 -14.33 11.68 -2.28
CA ILE A 130 -13.77 10.33 -2.33
C ILE A 130 -14.50 9.51 -3.39
N GLY A 131 -13.75 8.96 -4.34
CA GLY A 131 -14.21 7.94 -5.27
C GLY A 131 -13.62 6.58 -4.89
N VAL A 132 -14.39 5.50 -4.97
CA VAL A 132 -13.94 4.18 -4.58
C VAL A 132 -14.09 3.21 -5.74
N GLU A 133 -12.98 2.53 -6.10
CA GLU A 133 -12.98 1.44 -7.07
C GLU A 133 -12.77 0.11 -6.35
N TYR A 134 -13.75 -0.80 -6.42
CA TYR A 134 -13.69 -2.10 -5.74
C TYR A 134 -14.54 -3.19 -6.41
N MET A 135 -15.41 -2.84 -7.35
CA MET A 135 -16.36 -3.80 -7.94
C MET A 135 -15.71 -4.88 -8.82
N TYR A 136 -14.42 -4.78 -9.08
CA TYR A 136 -13.63 -5.82 -9.76
C TYR A 136 -13.04 -6.86 -8.79
N ILE A 137 -13.12 -6.64 -7.49
CA ILE A 137 -12.73 -7.60 -6.46
C ILE A 137 -13.64 -8.83 -6.57
N ARG A 138 -13.06 -10.02 -6.40
CA ARG A 138 -13.79 -11.29 -6.57
C ARG A 138 -14.28 -11.89 -5.25
N ASP A 139 -13.63 -11.54 -4.13
CA ASP A 139 -14.03 -12.02 -2.81
C ASP A 139 -15.24 -11.22 -2.31
N LEU A 140 -16.35 -11.92 -2.12
CA LEU A 140 -17.61 -11.30 -1.66
C LEU A 140 -17.50 -10.72 -0.25
N LYS A 141 -16.67 -11.31 0.63
CA LYS A 141 -16.46 -10.78 1.99
C LYS A 141 -15.78 -9.42 1.95
N GLU A 142 -14.79 -9.26 1.07
CA GLU A 142 -14.13 -7.96 0.88
C GLU A 142 -15.09 -6.92 0.30
N ILE A 143 -15.85 -7.29 -0.74
CA ILE A 143 -16.84 -6.40 -1.36
C ILE A 143 -17.88 -5.95 -0.33
N ASP A 144 -18.42 -6.86 0.46
CA ASP A 144 -19.45 -6.54 1.46
C ASP A 144 -18.88 -5.71 2.62
N TRP A 145 -17.64 -5.99 3.04
CA TRP A 145 -16.95 -5.16 4.04
C TRP A 145 -16.76 -3.72 3.53
N ILE A 146 -16.28 -3.56 2.29
CA ILE A 146 -16.11 -2.23 1.67
C ILE A 146 -17.45 -1.49 1.57
N LYS A 147 -18.50 -2.15 1.07
CA LYS A 147 -19.84 -1.56 1.00
C LYS A 147 -20.32 -1.09 2.38
N ASN A 148 -20.21 -1.95 3.39
CA ASN A 148 -20.64 -1.62 4.75
C ASN A 148 -19.85 -0.42 5.29
N TYR A 149 -18.52 -0.39 5.11
CA TYR A 149 -17.69 0.71 5.58
C TYR A 149 -18.07 2.05 4.95
N ILE A 150 -18.21 2.10 3.62
CA ILE A 150 -18.53 3.35 2.91
C ILE A 150 -19.98 3.80 3.11
N HIS A 151 -20.94 2.88 3.29
CA HIS A 151 -22.33 3.24 3.54
C HIS A 151 -22.62 3.62 5.00
N GLN A 152 -21.86 3.09 5.97
CA GLN A 152 -22.08 3.32 7.40
C GLN A 152 -22.06 4.81 7.77
N ASN A 153 -21.17 5.60 7.13
CA ASN A 153 -21.01 7.03 7.36
C ASN A 153 -21.20 7.86 6.07
N ASP A 154 -21.95 7.33 5.09
CA ASP A 154 -22.15 7.97 3.77
C ASP A 154 -20.81 8.29 3.06
N ASN A 155 -19.74 7.54 3.35
CA ASN A 155 -18.37 7.80 2.91
C ASN A 155 -17.90 9.23 3.23
N GLN A 156 -18.35 9.78 4.34
CA GLN A 156 -18.04 11.14 4.80
C GLN A 156 -17.26 11.09 6.11
N PRO A 157 -16.26 11.95 6.27
CA PRO A 157 -15.52 12.07 7.53
C PRO A 157 -16.43 12.57 8.65
N ASN A 158 -16.29 11.98 9.85
CA ASN A 158 -16.99 12.39 11.06
C ASN A 158 -15.98 12.54 12.20
N PHE A 159 -15.27 13.66 12.21
CA PHE A 159 -14.25 13.96 13.22
C PHE A 159 -14.75 14.91 14.29
N SER A 160 -14.33 14.68 15.54
CA SER A 160 -14.57 15.60 16.66
C SER A 160 -13.83 16.93 16.43
N ALA A 161 -14.22 17.97 17.18
CA ALA A 161 -13.58 19.27 17.11
C ALA A 161 -12.07 19.18 17.44
N ASP A 162 -11.67 18.30 18.36
CA ASP A 162 -10.26 18.13 18.74
C ASP A 162 -9.46 17.40 17.66
N GLN A 163 -10.04 16.39 17.03
CA GLN A 163 -9.44 15.73 15.86
C GLN A 163 -9.25 16.72 14.69
N LYS A 164 -10.24 17.55 14.42
CA LYS A 164 -10.16 18.61 13.40
C LYS A 164 -9.05 19.63 13.70
N LYS A 165 -8.88 20.02 14.96
CA LYS A 165 -7.79 20.91 15.40
C LYS A 165 -6.43 20.26 15.24
N GLN A 166 -6.31 18.95 15.54
CA GLN A 166 -5.07 18.19 15.32
C GLN A 166 -4.72 18.10 13.83
N ILE A 167 -5.70 17.80 12.98
CA ILE A 167 -5.53 17.81 11.51
C ILE A 167 -5.05 19.18 11.04
N LEU A 168 -5.67 20.26 11.54
CA LEU A 168 -5.27 21.63 11.21
C LEU A 168 -3.83 21.94 11.66
N LYS A 169 -3.47 21.53 12.88
CA LYS A 169 -2.11 21.72 13.40
C LYS A 169 -1.08 21.08 12.48
N LYS A 170 -1.27 19.82 12.10
CA LYS A 170 -0.36 19.10 11.20
C LYS A 170 -0.28 19.73 9.81
N LEU A 171 -1.41 20.15 9.29
CA LEU A 171 -1.46 20.86 8.01
C LEU A 171 -0.75 22.23 8.09
N ASN A 172 -0.90 22.95 9.20
CA ASN A 172 -0.17 24.20 9.42
C ASN A 172 1.35 23.99 9.51
N GLU A 173 1.80 22.94 10.22
CA GLU A 173 3.21 22.54 10.30
C GLU A 173 3.79 22.29 8.90
N ALA A 174 3.09 21.52 8.06
CA ALA A 174 3.51 21.22 6.69
C ALA A 174 3.62 22.49 5.82
N VAL A 175 2.54 23.28 5.75
CA VAL A 175 2.50 24.49 4.91
C VAL A 175 3.51 25.54 5.38
N ALA A 176 3.63 25.76 6.69
CA ALA A 176 4.56 26.75 7.23
C ALA A 176 6.03 26.33 7.00
N PHE A 177 6.35 25.05 7.14
CA PHE A 177 7.68 24.52 6.87
C PHE A 177 8.08 24.69 5.39
N GLU A 178 7.21 24.31 4.46
CA GLU A 178 7.46 24.47 3.01
C GLU A 178 7.66 25.96 2.64
N ASN A 179 6.78 26.84 3.11
CA ASN A 179 6.88 28.28 2.89
C ASN A 179 8.17 28.87 3.48
N PHE A 180 8.59 28.38 4.65
CA PHE A 180 9.82 28.80 5.29
C PHE A 180 11.04 28.43 4.44
N LEU A 181 11.12 27.18 4.00
CA LEU A 181 12.20 26.72 3.11
C LEU A 181 12.22 27.51 1.80
N HIS A 182 11.05 27.76 1.21
CA HIS A 182 10.96 28.56 -0.02
C HIS A 182 11.54 29.97 0.17
N THR A 183 11.25 30.59 1.31
CA THR A 183 11.69 31.97 1.58
C THR A 183 13.17 32.06 1.95
N LYS A 184 13.69 31.09 2.72
CA LYS A 184 15.05 31.14 3.27
C LYS A 184 16.10 30.55 2.31
N TYR A 185 15.72 29.56 1.50
CA TYR A 185 16.62 28.80 0.63
C TYR A 185 16.18 28.88 -0.84
N VAL A 186 16.09 30.09 -1.35
CA VAL A 186 15.63 30.39 -2.71
C VAL A 186 16.46 29.62 -3.75
N GLY A 187 15.79 28.90 -4.64
CA GLY A 187 16.41 28.17 -5.74
C GLY A 187 17.14 26.87 -5.35
N GLN A 188 17.27 26.55 -4.06
CA GLN A 188 17.83 25.28 -3.64
C GLN A 188 16.82 24.15 -3.84
N LYS A 189 17.27 23.03 -4.43
CA LYS A 189 16.45 21.84 -4.64
C LYS A 189 15.98 21.24 -3.32
N ARG A 190 14.67 21.08 -3.17
CA ARG A 190 14.01 20.48 -2.01
C ARG A 190 12.84 19.57 -2.37
N PHE A 191 12.42 19.59 -3.63
CA PHE A 191 11.25 18.84 -4.15
C PHE A 191 10.01 19.05 -3.29
N SER A 192 9.55 20.28 -3.27
CA SER A 192 8.45 20.77 -2.42
C SER A 192 7.20 19.89 -2.45
N LEU A 193 6.56 19.76 -1.28
CA LEU A 193 5.25 19.13 -1.11
C LEU A 193 4.09 20.10 -1.38
N GLU A 194 4.36 21.39 -1.62
CA GLU A 194 3.32 22.41 -1.79
C GLU A 194 2.31 22.04 -2.87
N GLY A 195 1.05 22.00 -2.47
CA GLY A 195 -0.09 21.49 -3.23
C GLY A 195 -0.51 20.07 -2.86
N GLY A 196 0.28 19.34 -2.08
CA GLY A 196 0.00 18.00 -1.55
C GLY A 196 0.20 17.88 -0.03
N GLU A 197 0.15 19.00 0.69
CA GLU A 197 0.45 19.07 2.14
C GLU A 197 -0.51 18.22 2.99
N ALA A 198 -1.69 17.87 2.47
CA ALA A 198 -2.61 16.95 3.11
C ALA A 198 -2.01 15.56 3.41
N LEU A 199 -0.89 15.20 2.74
CA LEU A 199 -0.12 13.99 3.05
C LEU A 199 0.35 13.97 4.51
N ILE A 200 0.71 15.10 5.10
CA ILE A 200 1.26 15.14 6.47
C ILE A 200 0.20 14.81 7.52
N PRO A 201 -0.96 15.48 7.61
CA PRO A 201 -2.02 15.02 8.52
C PRO A 201 -2.55 13.62 8.19
N ALA A 202 -2.48 13.18 6.93
CA ALA A 202 -2.85 11.84 6.53
C ALA A 202 -1.93 10.77 7.11
N LEU A 203 -0.61 10.95 7.04
CA LEU A 203 0.38 10.04 7.63
C LEU A 203 0.32 10.05 9.16
N ASP A 204 0.14 11.21 9.78
CA ASP A 204 -0.04 11.33 11.23
C ASP A 204 -1.25 10.51 11.69
N ALA A 205 -2.40 10.69 11.04
CA ALA A 205 -3.61 9.94 11.35
C ALA A 205 -3.48 8.44 11.07
N LEU A 206 -2.76 8.05 10.00
CA LEU A 206 -2.48 6.65 9.68
C LEU A 206 -1.68 5.96 10.78
N VAL A 207 -0.63 6.62 11.28
CA VAL A 207 0.21 6.11 12.38
C VAL A 207 -0.60 6.04 13.67
N GLU A 208 -1.34 7.10 14.00
CA GLU A 208 -2.18 7.17 15.19
C GLU A 208 -3.23 6.05 15.19
N TYR A 209 -4.03 5.93 14.13
CA TYR A 209 -5.07 4.91 14.02
C TYR A 209 -4.48 3.50 13.95
N GLY A 210 -3.40 3.30 13.19
CA GLY A 210 -2.70 2.02 13.10
C GLY A 210 -2.18 1.52 14.45
N SER A 211 -1.66 2.43 15.29
CA SER A 211 -1.20 2.11 16.64
C SER A 211 -2.33 1.56 17.53
N THR A 212 -3.55 2.07 17.37
CA THR A 212 -4.74 1.56 18.07
C THR A 212 -5.15 0.16 17.63
N LEU A 213 -4.82 -0.22 16.39
CA LEU A 213 -5.02 -1.57 15.83
C LEU A 213 -3.82 -2.51 16.08
N ASN A 214 -2.97 -2.16 17.08
CA ASN A 214 -1.84 -2.97 17.53
C ASN A 214 -0.68 -3.09 16.50
N ILE A 215 -0.58 -2.17 15.56
CA ILE A 215 0.62 -2.01 14.74
C ILE A 215 1.71 -1.39 15.62
N LYS A 216 2.89 -1.98 15.59
CA LYS A 216 4.05 -1.59 16.41
C LYS A 216 5.14 -0.90 15.60
N GLU A 217 5.14 -1.10 14.29
CA GLU A 217 6.16 -0.54 13.43
C GLU A 217 5.59 -0.12 12.07
N PHE A 218 6.08 1.02 11.59
CA PHE A 218 5.75 1.56 10.27
C PHE A 218 7.04 1.75 9.47
N VAL A 219 7.12 1.11 8.30
CA VAL A 219 8.26 1.23 7.39
C VAL A 219 7.80 1.96 6.14
N ILE A 220 8.41 3.11 5.85
CA ILE A 220 8.02 3.98 4.75
C ILE A 220 9.10 3.98 3.66
N GLY A 221 8.70 3.65 2.43
CA GLY A 221 9.48 3.87 1.22
C GLY A 221 8.87 5.00 0.40
N MET A 222 9.68 6.00 0.02
CA MET A 222 9.18 7.13 -0.77
C MET A 222 10.26 7.75 -1.64
N ALA A 223 9.84 8.40 -2.73
CA ALA A 223 10.69 9.24 -3.55
C ALA A 223 11.03 10.58 -2.83
N HIS A 224 11.69 11.47 -3.57
CA HIS A 224 12.19 12.75 -3.06
C HIS A 224 11.09 13.80 -2.74
N ARG A 225 9.94 13.78 -3.46
CA ARG A 225 8.90 14.82 -3.28
C ARG A 225 8.22 14.72 -1.92
N GLY A 226 8.30 15.85 -1.18
CA GLY A 226 7.75 15.94 0.17
C GLY A 226 8.55 15.23 1.25
N ARG A 227 9.70 14.60 0.91
CA ARG A 227 10.50 13.82 1.87
C ARG A 227 11.00 14.65 3.05
N LEU A 228 11.45 15.89 2.81
CA LEU A 228 11.89 16.78 3.89
C LEU A 228 10.74 17.12 4.86
N SER A 229 9.53 17.33 4.32
CA SER A 229 8.35 17.58 5.14
C SER A 229 7.95 16.33 5.95
N VAL A 230 8.06 15.13 5.37
CA VAL A 230 7.83 13.85 6.08
C VAL A 230 8.87 13.66 7.18
N LEU A 231 10.16 13.86 6.89
CA LEU A 231 11.24 13.77 7.88
C LEU A 231 11.00 14.71 9.09
N ALA A 232 10.68 15.97 8.83
CA ALA A 232 10.52 16.96 9.88
C ALA A 232 9.20 16.79 10.65
N ASN A 233 8.06 16.61 9.97
CA ASN A 233 6.74 16.67 10.59
C ASN A 233 6.21 15.31 11.06
N ILE A 234 6.66 14.21 10.45
CA ILE A 234 6.23 12.84 10.81
C ILE A 234 7.31 12.13 11.63
N PHE A 235 8.55 12.10 11.14
CA PHE A 235 9.68 11.47 11.84
C PHE A 235 10.32 12.33 12.94
N LYS A 236 9.85 13.56 13.12
CA LYS A 236 10.36 14.49 14.15
C LYS A 236 11.86 14.78 14.03
N LYS A 237 12.42 14.66 12.80
CA LYS A 237 13.78 15.12 12.56
C LYS A 237 13.87 16.61 12.93
N PRO A 238 14.78 17.03 13.82
CA PRO A 238 14.84 18.42 14.27
C PRO A 238 15.00 19.39 13.09
N TYR A 239 14.22 20.46 13.05
CA TYR A 239 14.30 21.45 11.95
C TYR A 239 15.70 22.02 11.82
N LYS A 240 16.39 22.28 12.94
CA LYS A 240 17.78 22.72 12.93
C LYS A 240 18.72 21.75 12.21
N GLN A 241 18.47 20.45 12.28
CA GLN A 241 19.29 19.45 11.57
C GLN A 241 19.03 19.54 10.06
N VAL A 242 17.75 19.67 9.65
CA VAL A 242 17.40 19.91 8.24
C VAL A 242 18.05 21.20 7.72
N PHE A 243 18.02 22.28 8.50
CA PHE A 243 18.62 23.55 8.08
C PHE A 243 20.15 23.49 7.99
N LYS A 244 20.83 22.75 8.87
CA LYS A 244 22.29 22.50 8.75
C LYS A 244 22.65 21.83 7.42
N GLU A 245 21.82 20.88 6.95
CA GLU A 245 21.99 20.24 5.64
C GLU A 245 21.80 21.22 4.48
N PHE A 246 20.89 22.22 4.61
CA PHE A 246 20.77 23.32 3.64
C PHE A 246 21.94 24.28 3.67
N GLU A 247 22.53 24.55 4.83
CA GLU A 247 23.71 25.40 5.00
C GLU A 247 25.01 24.70 4.55
N GLY A 248 24.94 23.40 4.17
CA GLY A 248 26.09 22.64 3.70
C GLY A 248 27.11 22.36 4.82
N LYS A 249 26.66 22.23 6.07
CA LYS A 249 27.52 21.89 7.20
C LYS A 249 28.04 20.45 7.04
N GLY A 250 29.32 20.26 7.28
CA GLY A 250 29.95 18.94 7.31
C GLY A 250 29.37 18.06 8.41
N TYR A 251 29.46 16.76 8.23
CA TYR A 251 29.04 15.80 9.25
C TYR A 251 30.10 15.63 10.33
N GLU A 252 29.67 15.34 11.55
CA GLU A 252 30.57 15.02 12.67
C GLU A 252 31.33 13.69 12.46
N ASP A 253 30.73 12.79 11.68
CA ASP A 253 31.31 11.50 11.31
C ASP A 253 32.10 11.66 10.00
N GLU A 254 33.42 11.65 10.10
CA GLU A 254 34.34 11.80 8.95
C GLU A 254 34.27 10.61 7.95
N GLU A 255 33.76 9.44 8.39
CA GLU A 255 33.60 8.27 7.54
C GLU A 255 32.28 8.29 6.72
N PHE A 256 31.43 9.26 6.99
CA PHE A 256 30.14 9.36 6.29
C PHE A 256 30.26 10.30 5.10
N ASP A 257 30.28 9.75 3.89
CA ASP A 257 30.32 10.53 2.65
C ASP A 257 29.05 11.37 2.42
N GLY A 258 27.96 10.99 3.07
CA GLY A 258 26.67 11.66 2.93
C GLY A 258 25.92 11.32 1.65
N ASP A 259 24.76 11.92 1.51
CA ASP A 259 23.97 11.96 0.29
C ASP A 259 23.19 13.29 0.28
N VAL A 260 22.53 13.59 -0.82
CA VAL A 260 21.66 14.77 -0.87
C VAL A 260 20.54 14.65 0.17
N LYS A 261 20.21 15.75 0.81
CA LYS A 261 19.28 15.80 1.96
C LYS A 261 17.91 15.14 1.71
N TYR A 262 17.48 15.04 0.48
CA TYR A 262 16.21 14.43 0.10
C TYR A 262 16.30 12.93 -0.27
N HIS A 263 17.45 12.27 0.00
CA HIS A 263 17.65 10.82 -0.12
C HIS A 263 17.86 10.12 1.21
N LEU A 264 18.26 10.86 2.25
CA LEU A 264 18.63 10.28 3.54
C LEU A 264 17.47 9.50 4.18
N GLY A 265 17.82 8.36 4.77
CA GLY A 265 16.92 7.58 5.62
C GLY A 265 16.88 8.12 7.05
N TYR A 266 15.93 7.60 7.84
CA TYR A 266 15.78 8.00 9.24
C TYR A 266 15.01 6.93 10.01
N SER A 267 15.41 6.65 11.24
CA SER A 267 14.69 5.77 12.16
C SER A 267 14.34 6.54 13.43
N TYR A 268 13.12 6.38 13.94
CA TYR A 268 12.62 7.11 15.10
C TYR A 268 11.57 6.30 15.86
N ASP A 269 11.70 6.26 17.17
CA ASP A 269 10.69 5.69 18.06
C ASP A 269 9.83 6.85 18.61
N VAL A 270 8.51 6.71 18.52
CA VAL A 270 7.57 7.76 18.94
C VAL A 270 6.46 7.19 19.81
N THR A 271 6.06 7.94 20.82
CA THR A 271 4.80 7.72 21.52
C THR A 271 3.72 8.53 20.83
N THR A 272 2.68 7.86 20.33
CA THR A 272 1.53 8.49 19.66
C THR A 272 0.69 9.31 20.64
N ASP A 273 -0.22 10.15 20.13
CA ASP A 273 -1.11 10.96 20.99
C ASP A 273 -2.05 10.05 21.82
N SER A 274 -2.38 8.85 21.33
CA SER A 274 -3.09 7.79 22.08
C SER A 274 -2.25 7.05 23.12
N GLY A 275 -0.97 7.44 23.33
CA GLY A 275 -0.06 6.85 24.32
C GLY A 275 0.48 5.47 23.91
N LYS A 276 0.56 5.16 22.62
CA LYS A 276 1.15 3.92 22.10
C LYS A 276 2.57 4.18 21.59
N ASP A 277 3.50 3.33 22.02
CA ASP A 277 4.86 3.36 21.49
C ASP A 277 4.92 2.60 20.16
N VAL A 278 5.48 3.24 19.14
CA VAL A 278 5.68 2.69 17.81
C VAL A 278 7.07 3.05 17.27
N SER A 279 7.65 2.16 16.49
CA SER A 279 8.88 2.40 15.74
C SER A 279 8.55 2.83 14.31
N MET A 280 9.31 3.77 13.78
CA MET A 280 9.13 4.29 12.44
C MET A 280 10.47 4.29 11.69
N SER A 281 10.47 3.82 10.45
CA SER A 281 11.64 3.79 9.59
C SER A 281 11.31 4.38 8.22
N LEU A 282 12.08 5.39 7.80
CA LEU A 282 12.08 5.94 6.44
C LEU A 282 13.29 5.43 5.70
N VAL A 283 13.08 4.57 4.72
CA VAL A 283 14.15 3.92 3.96
C VAL A 283 14.88 4.94 3.08
N PRO A 284 16.23 4.97 3.04
CA PRO A 284 16.96 5.79 2.08
C PRO A 284 16.51 5.50 0.64
N ASN A 285 16.49 6.51 -0.22
CA ASN A 285 16.09 6.31 -1.61
C ASN A 285 17.14 6.84 -2.60
N PRO A 286 17.32 6.19 -3.76
CA PRO A 286 18.10 6.74 -4.86
C PRO A 286 17.24 7.65 -5.74
N SER A 287 17.85 8.28 -6.75
CA SER A 287 17.13 9.02 -7.79
C SER A 287 16.34 8.12 -8.75
N HIS A 288 16.62 6.81 -8.76
CA HIS A 288 15.86 5.82 -9.54
C HIS A 288 14.50 5.58 -8.89
N LEU A 289 13.44 6.10 -9.51
CA LEU A 289 12.10 6.07 -8.96
C LEU A 289 11.59 4.63 -8.80
N GLU A 290 10.88 4.37 -7.70
CA GLU A 290 10.22 3.13 -7.30
C GLU A 290 11.16 1.99 -6.85
N THR A 291 12.48 2.09 -7.00
CA THR A 291 13.44 1.08 -6.51
C THR A 291 13.34 0.88 -5.00
N VAL A 292 13.18 1.97 -4.25
CA VAL A 292 13.04 1.95 -2.78
C VAL A 292 11.86 1.09 -2.32
N SER A 293 10.84 0.93 -3.16
CA SER A 293 9.64 0.17 -2.82
C SER A 293 9.95 -1.31 -2.61
N ALA A 294 10.80 -1.92 -3.46
CA ALA A 294 11.23 -3.31 -3.31
C ALA A 294 12.12 -3.49 -2.07
N VAL A 295 13.09 -2.60 -1.87
CA VAL A 295 13.98 -2.62 -0.69
C VAL A 295 13.19 -2.48 0.61
N MET A 296 12.23 -1.56 0.66
CA MET A 296 11.36 -1.35 1.81
C MET A 296 10.52 -2.59 2.13
N GLN A 297 10.01 -3.30 1.11
CA GLN A 297 9.27 -4.56 1.29
C GLN A 297 10.18 -5.65 1.87
N GLY A 298 11.42 -5.76 1.41
CA GLY A 298 12.42 -6.69 1.94
C GLY A 298 12.75 -6.42 3.40
N ILE A 299 13.04 -5.16 3.75
CA ILE A 299 13.26 -4.72 5.14
C ILE A 299 12.05 -5.05 6.01
N SER A 300 10.84 -4.78 5.51
CA SER A 300 9.60 -5.09 6.22
C SER A 300 9.45 -6.59 6.48
N ARG A 301 9.74 -7.42 5.49
CA ARG A 301 9.70 -8.87 5.62
C ARG A 301 10.72 -9.39 6.63
N ALA A 302 11.95 -8.90 6.58
CA ALA A 302 13.00 -9.26 7.54
C ALA A 302 12.59 -8.92 8.98
N LYS A 303 12.10 -7.69 9.21
CA LYS A 303 11.60 -7.27 10.53
C LYS A 303 10.38 -8.09 11.00
N ILE A 304 9.44 -8.43 10.10
CA ILE A 304 8.31 -9.31 10.43
C ILE A 304 8.83 -10.68 10.90
N ASN A 305 9.79 -11.27 10.19
CA ASN A 305 10.31 -12.58 10.54
C ASN A 305 11.10 -12.57 11.86
N HIS A 306 12.04 -11.62 12.03
CA HIS A 306 13.00 -11.65 13.12
C HIS A 306 12.54 -10.91 14.37
N LYS A 307 11.78 -9.83 14.23
CA LYS A 307 11.33 -9.01 15.37
C LYS A 307 9.93 -9.39 15.84
N TYR A 308 9.09 -9.87 14.93
CA TYR A 308 7.67 -10.16 15.20
C TYR A 308 7.28 -11.62 14.96
N GLU A 309 8.25 -12.54 14.87
CA GLU A 309 8.03 -14.00 14.77
C GLU A 309 7.06 -14.39 13.63
N GLY A 310 7.06 -13.63 12.53
CA GLY A 310 6.18 -13.82 11.39
C GLY A 310 4.79 -13.16 11.51
N ASP A 311 4.48 -12.47 12.62
CA ASP A 311 3.22 -11.74 12.79
C ASP A 311 3.21 -10.44 11.98
N ASN A 312 2.71 -10.52 10.77
CA ASN A 312 2.59 -9.39 9.85
C ASN A 312 1.53 -8.36 10.26
N SER A 313 0.75 -8.59 11.32
CA SER A 313 -0.16 -7.59 11.87
C SER A 313 0.54 -6.48 12.64
N LYS A 314 1.80 -6.72 13.06
CA LYS A 314 2.59 -5.81 13.90
C LYS A 314 3.35 -4.75 13.11
N LEU A 315 3.55 -4.95 11.81
CA LEU A 315 4.29 -4.02 10.97
C LEU A 315 3.46 -3.63 9.75
N LEU A 316 3.46 -2.35 9.43
CA LEU A 316 2.76 -1.79 8.26
C LEU A 316 3.76 -1.17 7.29
N PRO A 317 3.94 -1.77 6.09
CA PRO A 317 4.66 -1.15 4.99
C PRO A 317 3.82 -0.06 4.34
N ILE A 318 4.44 1.09 4.05
CA ILE A 318 3.81 2.23 3.37
C ILE A 318 4.70 2.65 2.20
N ILE A 319 4.14 2.73 1.02
CA ILE A 319 4.84 3.18 -0.19
C ILE A 319 4.21 4.48 -0.67
N ILE A 320 5.03 5.52 -0.82
CA ILE A 320 4.57 6.81 -1.33
C ILE A 320 5.15 7.02 -2.73
N HIS A 321 4.27 7.01 -3.71
CA HIS A 321 4.59 7.08 -5.14
C HIS A 321 4.36 8.48 -5.72
N GLY A 322 5.03 8.76 -6.85
CA GLY A 322 4.59 9.80 -7.79
C GLY A 322 3.64 9.21 -8.84
N ASP A 323 2.67 9.98 -9.33
CA ASP A 323 1.64 9.51 -10.27
C ASP A 323 2.21 9.02 -11.62
N ALA A 324 3.23 9.66 -12.14
CA ALA A 324 3.88 9.23 -13.36
C ALA A 324 4.74 7.96 -13.15
N ALA A 325 5.38 7.85 -11.97
CA ALA A 325 6.24 6.73 -11.64
C ALA A 325 5.44 5.44 -11.40
N VAL A 326 4.38 5.49 -10.60
CA VAL A 326 3.52 4.32 -10.32
C VAL A 326 2.89 3.74 -11.60
N ALA A 327 2.55 4.60 -12.56
CA ALA A 327 1.97 4.17 -13.84
C ALA A 327 3.00 3.66 -14.84
N GLY A 328 4.24 4.15 -14.79
CA GLY A 328 5.24 3.93 -15.84
C GLY A 328 6.37 2.97 -15.49
N GLN A 329 6.70 2.81 -14.22
CA GLN A 329 7.83 1.97 -13.78
C GLN A 329 7.42 0.51 -13.63
N GLY A 330 8.04 -0.38 -14.41
CA GLY A 330 7.74 -1.82 -14.41
C GLY A 330 7.92 -2.49 -13.04
N ILE A 331 8.85 -2.03 -12.23
CA ILE A 331 9.07 -2.55 -10.86
C ILE A 331 7.83 -2.46 -9.97
N VAL A 332 6.93 -1.50 -10.19
CA VAL A 332 5.67 -1.41 -9.44
C VAL A 332 4.76 -2.60 -9.75
N PHE A 333 4.67 -3.01 -11.03
CA PHE A 333 3.94 -4.21 -11.43
C PHE A 333 4.53 -5.48 -10.82
N GLU A 334 5.86 -5.57 -10.72
CA GLU A 334 6.55 -6.67 -10.07
C GLU A 334 6.21 -6.73 -8.58
N ILE A 335 6.26 -5.60 -7.87
CA ILE A 335 5.97 -5.50 -6.44
C ILE A 335 4.54 -5.92 -6.11
N VAL A 336 3.54 -5.45 -6.86
CA VAL A 336 2.15 -5.85 -6.61
C VAL A 336 1.92 -7.34 -6.86
N GLN A 337 2.63 -7.93 -7.84
CA GLN A 337 2.60 -9.39 -8.06
C GLN A 337 3.28 -10.17 -6.92
N MET A 338 4.26 -9.59 -6.23
CA MET A 338 4.95 -10.21 -5.10
C MET A 338 4.09 -10.20 -3.81
N ALA A 339 3.14 -9.28 -3.68
CA ALA A 339 2.46 -8.93 -2.44
C ALA A 339 1.80 -10.09 -1.69
N GLN A 340 1.31 -11.12 -2.40
CA GLN A 340 0.66 -12.30 -1.80
C GLN A 340 1.47 -13.59 -1.92
N LEU A 341 2.65 -13.54 -2.56
CA LEU A 341 3.50 -14.73 -2.72
C LEU A 341 4.16 -15.12 -1.38
N PRO A 342 4.24 -16.42 -1.05
CA PRO A 342 4.79 -16.89 0.24
C PRO A 342 6.18 -16.35 0.55
N ALA A 343 7.05 -16.21 -0.46
CA ALA A 343 8.41 -15.70 -0.30
C ALA A 343 8.47 -14.20 0.04
N TYR A 344 7.46 -13.41 -0.33
CA TYR A 344 7.55 -11.95 -0.37
C TYR A 344 6.46 -11.24 0.44
N LYS A 345 5.36 -11.90 0.79
CA LYS A 345 4.23 -11.27 1.47
C LYS A 345 4.63 -10.61 2.79
N THR A 346 4.12 -9.40 3.00
CA THR A 346 4.30 -8.60 4.22
C THR A 346 2.99 -8.35 4.96
N GLY A 347 1.90 -9.01 4.54
CA GLY A 347 0.56 -8.80 5.10
C GLY A 347 -0.13 -7.55 4.56
N GLY A 348 0.20 -7.16 3.33
CA GLY A 348 -0.35 -6.01 2.63
C GLY A 348 0.35 -4.69 2.94
N SER A 349 0.40 -3.81 1.96
CA SER A 349 1.00 -2.48 2.01
C SER A 349 -0.04 -1.41 1.70
N ILE A 350 0.15 -0.21 2.24
CA ILE A 350 -0.62 0.97 1.84
C ILE A 350 0.20 1.73 0.81
N HIS A 351 -0.35 1.86 -0.39
CA HIS A 351 0.22 2.61 -1.50
C HIS A 351 -0.44 3.98 -1.56
N ILE A 352 0.32 5.05 -1.35
CA ILE A 352 -0.15 6.43 -1.40
C ILE A 352 0.46 7.08 -2.63
N VAL A 353 -0.36 7.53 -3.56
CA VAL A 353 0.12 8.22 -4.77
C VAL A 353 -0.06 9.72 -4.62
N ILE A 354 1.03 10.48 -4.55
CA ILE A 354 1.01 11.95 -4.66
C ILE A 354 0.74 12.30 -6.12
N ASN A 355 -0.55 12.35 -6.48
CA ASN A 355 -0.98 12.60 -7.85
C ASN A 355 -1.07 14.09 -8.14
N ASN A 356 0.06 14.67 -8.49
CA ASN A 356 0.13 16.07 -8.89
C ASN A 356 -0.13 16.31 -10.39
N GLN A 357 -0.47 15.28 -11.14
CA GLN A 357 -0.95 15.30 -12.53
C GLN A 357 0.10 15.72 -13.58
N VAL A 358 1.38 15.76 -13.20
CA VAL A 358 2.49 16.10 -14.10
C VAL A 358 3.73 15.29 -13.76
N GLY A 359 4.20 14.48 -14.70
CA GLY A 359 5.46 13.74 -14.57
C GLY A 359 6.62 14.54 -15.15
N PHE A 360 7.50 15.12 -14.33
CA PHE A 360 8.54 16.06 -14.75
C PHE A 360 7.94 17.22 -15.56
N THR A 361 7.92 17.14 -16.90
CA THR A 361 7.30 18.08 -17.84
C THR A 361 6.13 17.47 -18.61
N THR A 362 5.86 16.17 -18.45
CA THR A 362 4.86 15.42 -19.22
C THR A 362 3.49 15.50 -18.57
N ASN A 363 2.48 15.89 -19.34
CA ASN A 363 1.09 15.88 -18.91
C ASN A 363 0.62 14.42 -18.71
N TYR A 364 -0.28 14.20 -17.74
CA TYR A 364 -0.81 12.84 -17.50
C TYR A 364 -1.50 12.22 -18.73
N LEU A 365 -2.03 13.05 -19.64
CA LEU A 365 -2.65 12.59 -20.90
C LEU A 365 -1.63 11.99 -21.88
N ASP A 366 -0.38 12.44 -21.79
CA ASP A 366 0.73 11.95 -22.61
C ASP A 366 1.55 10.89 -21.88
N GLY A 367 1.35 10.76 -20.57
CA GLY A 367 2.14 9.90 -19.70
C GLY A 367 1.61 8.49 -19.50
N ARG A 368 0.32 8.24 -19.79
CA ARG A 368 -0.30 6.91 -19.61
C ARG A 368 -1.55 6.72 -20.46
N SER A 369 -1.82 5.47 -20.83
CA SER A 369 -3.05 5.08 -21.53
C SER A 369 -4.21 4.78 -20.58
N SER A 370 -3.91 4.42 -19.33
CA SER A 370 -4.91 4.08 -18.31
C SER A 370 -5.70 5.31 -17.84
N THR A 371 -6.91 5.07 -17.35
CA THR A 371 -7.77 6.13 -16.79
C THR A 371 -7.13 6.77 -15.57
N TYR A 372 -6.65 5.95 -14.65
CA TYR A 372 -5.97 6.38 -13.43
C TYR A 372 -4.51 5.91 -13.41
N CYS A 373 -3.66 6.64 -12.71
CA CYS A 373 -2.28 6.20 -12.47
C CYS A 373 -2.23 4.94 -11.60
N THR A 374 -3.26 4.71 -10.80
CA THR A 374 -3.44 3.58 -9.90
C THR A 374 -4.07 2.34 -10.54
N ASP A 375 -4.30 2.31 -11.86
CA ASP A 375 -4.89 1.14 -12.53
C ASP A 375 -4.03 -0.13 -12.40
N VAL A 376 -2.76 -0.01 -12.02
CA VAL A 376 -1.89 -1.14 -11.63
C VAL A 376 -2.47 -1.96 -10.46
N ALA A 377 -3.19 -1.33 -9.53
CA ALA A 377 -3.85 -2.00 -8.40
C ALA A 377 -4.87 -3.06 -8.84
N LYS A 378 -5.47 -2.89 -10.02
CA LYS A 378 -6.44 -3.83 -10.59
C LYS A 378 -5.81 -5.16 -11.01
N THR A 379 -4.50 -5.20 -11.22
CA THR A 379 -3.76 -6.45 -11.54
C THR A 379 -3.88 -7.48 -10.42
N THR A 380 -3.91 -7.02 -9.18
CA THR A 380 -4.03 -7.85 -7.97
C THR A 380 -5.34 -7.62 -7.22
N LEU A 381 -6.30 -6.96 -7.88
CA LEU A 381 -7.67 -6.73 -7.37
C LEU A 381 -7.70 -5.95 -6.05
N CYS A 382 -6.77 -5.00 -5.86
CA CYS A 382 -6.72 -4.17 -4.68
C CYS A 382 -7.73 -3.00 -4.79
N PRO A 383 -8.43 -2.61 -3.71
CA PRO A 383 -9.29 -1.44 -3.73
C PRO A 383 -8.49 -0.15 -3.92
N VAL A 384 -9.07 0.82 -4.61
CA VAL A 384 -8.49 2.14 -4.85
C VAL A 384 -9.45 3.23 -4.36
N LEU A 385 -8.92 4.17 -3.59
CA LEU A 385 -9.64 5.38 -3.21
C LEU A 385 -8.99 6.59 -3.88
N HIS A 386 -9.78 7.33 -4.67
CA HIS A 386 -9.38 8.59 -5.29
C HIS A 386 -9.86 9.74 -4.40
N VAL A 387 -8.96 10.55 -3.89
CA VAL A 387 -9.30 11.54 -2.86
C VAL A 387 -8.83 12.94 -3.26
N ASN A 388 -9.69 13.94 -3.04
CA ASN A 388 -9.32 15.34 -3.25
C ASN A 388 -8.35 15.81 -2.15
N GLY A 389 -7.14 16.21 -2.54
CA GLY A 389 -6.10 16.69 -1.63
C GLY A 389 -6.43 17.99 -0.89
N ASP A 390 -7.40 18.77 -1.38
CA ASP A 390 -7.88 19.96 -0.69
C ASP A 390 -8.90 19.66 0.42
N ASP A 391 -9.54 18.48 0.38
CA ASP A 391 -10.43 18.01 1.44
C ASP A 391 -9.66 17.14 2.43
N VAL A 392 -8.93 17.79 3.32
CA VAL A 392 -8.02 17.13 4.27
C VAL A 392 -8.73 16.11 5.16
N GLU A 393 -9.98 16.39 5.56
CA GLU A 393 -10.78 15.43 6.35
C GLU A 393 -11.08 14.16 5.52
N ALA A 394 -11.40 14.31 4.22
CA ALA A 394 -11.60 13.18 3.33
C ALA A 394 -10.32 12.35 3.14
N VAL A 395 -9.15 13.01 3.06
CA VAL A 395 -7.85 12.32 2.97
C VAL A 395 -7.59 11.50 4.23
N VAL A 396 -7.79 12.06 5.43
CA VAL A 396 -7.64 11.34 6.70
C VAL A 396 -8.63 10.16 6.80
N HIS A 397 -9.88 10.36 6.38
CA HIS A 397 -10.89 9.28 6.34
C HIS A 397 -10.47 8.12 5.43
N ALA A 398 -9.95 8.42 4.26
CA ALA A 398 -9.44 7.41 3.32
C ALA A 398 -8.23 6.64 3.90
N MET A 399 -7.35 7.31 4.66
CA MET A 399 -6.26 6.62 5.35
C MET A 399 -6.76 5.66 6.43
N ASN A 400 -7.78 6.05 7.20
CA ASN A 400 -8.39 5.17 8.19
C ASN A 400 -9.02 3.94 7.52
N PHE A 401 -9.71 4.12 6.39
CA PHE A 401 -10.19 3.00 5.57
C PHE A 401 -9.03 2.08 5.18
N ALA A 402 -7.94 2.63 4.66
CA ALA A 402 -6.81 1.86 4.17
C ALA A 402 -6.17 1.00 5.28
N VAL A 403 -5.96 1.58 6.47
CA VAL A 403 -5.43 0.85 7.63
C VAL A 403 -6.38 -0.25 8.08
N ALA A 404 -7.67 0.04 8.19
CA ALA A 404 -8.68 -0.93 8.60
C ALA A 404 -8.77 -2.11 7.62
N TYR A 405 -8.86 -1.81 6.31
CA TYR A 405 -8.91 -2.83 5.26
C TYR A 405 -7.66 -3.72 5.27
N ARG A 406 -6.46 -3.11 5.32
CA ARG A 406 -5.19 -3.84 5.38
C ARG A 406 -5.11 -4.74 6.61
N GLN A 407 -5.53 -4.27 7.78
CA GLN A 407 -5.51 -5.06 9.00
C GLN A 407 -6.53 -6.20 8.98
N GLU A 408 -7.65 -6.04 8.32
CA GLU A 408 -8.66 -7.11 8.17
C GLU A 408 -8.22 -8.18 7.16
N PHE A 409 -7.87 -7.76 5.94
CA PHE A 409 -7.66 -8.68 4.81
C PHE A 409 -6.19 -9.03 4.53
N LYS A 410 -5.24 -8.33 5.13
CA LYS A 410 -3.79 -8.50 4.86
C LYS A 410 -3.44 -8.38 3.38
N LYS A 411 -4.08 -7.44 2.70
CA LYS A 411 -3.91 -7.12 1.28
C LYS A 411 -3.54 -5.67 1.08
N ASP A 412 -2.99 -5.37 -0.09
CA ASP A 412 -2.65 -4.00 -0.47
C ASP A 412 -3.90 -3.16 -0.70
N VAL A 413 -3.74 -1.86 -0.51
CA VAL A 413 -4.75 -0.83 -0.80
C VAL A 413 -4.08 0.41 -1.36
N PHE A 414 -4.72 1.05 -2.34
CA PHE A 414 -4.19 2.23 -3.01
C PHE A 414 -5.00 3.47 -2.67
N ILE A 415 -4.29 4.55 -2.34
CA ILE A 415 -4.85 5.89 -2.13
C ILE A 415 -4.29 6.81 -3.21
N ASP A 416 -5.12 7.24 -4.13
CA ASP A 416 -4.79 8.23 -5.15
C ASP A 416 -5.11 9.62 -4.58
N LEU A 417 -4.09 10.28 -4.02
CA LEU A 417 -4.19 11.62 -3.47
C LEU A 417 -4.06 12.65 -4.59
N LEU A 418 -5.20 13.05 -5.18
CA LEU A 418 -5.22 14.05 -6.23
C LEU A 418 -4.91 15.43 -5.66
N CYS A 419 -3.81 15.98 -6.10
CA CYS A 419 -3.29 17.25 -5.65
C CYS A 419 -2.69 18.04 -6.84
N TYR A 420 -1.90 19.05 -6.55
CA TYR A 420 -1.15 19.78 -7.57
C TYR A 420 0.30 19.98 -7.12
N ARG A 421 1.15 20.41 -8.02
CA ARG A 421 2.53 20.76 -7.77
C ARG A 421 2.70 22.26 -7.94
N ARG A 422 3.02 22.98 -6.86
CA ARG A 422 3.10 24.45 -6.85
C ARG A 422 4.20 25.00 -7.74
N TYR A 423 5.37 24.37 -7.73
CA TYR A 423 6.56 24.78 -8.49
C TYR A 423 6.84 23.79 -9.63
N GLY A 424 7.97 23.92 -10.32
CA GLY A 424 8.45 22.97 -11.32
C GLY A 424 8.77 21.58 -10.75
N HIS A 425 9.45 20.78 -11.54
CA HIS A 425 9.92 19.48 -11.03
C HIS A 425 10.78 19.64 -9.79
N ASN A 426 11.64 20.64 -9.80
CA ASN A 426 12.33 21.19 -8.64
C ASN A 426 12.23 22.71 -8.66
N GLU A 427 12.80 23.38 -7.66
CA GLU A 427 12.67 24.83 -7.45
C GLU A 427 13.44 25.69 -8.47
N GLY A 428 14.30 25.09 -9.28
CA GLY A 428 15.00 25.73 -10.39
C GLY A 428 14.31 25.58 -11.75
N ASP A 429 13.17 24.84 -11.83
CA ASP A 429 12.44 24.57 -13.06
C ASP A 429 11.26 25.53 -13.26
N GLU A 430 11.04 26.00 -14.50
CA GLU A 430 9.90 26.87 -14.85
C GLU A 430 8.79 26.06 -15.54
N PRO A 431 7.78 25.61 -14.82
CA PRO A 431 6.77 24.69 -15.34
C PRO A 431 5.81 25.31 -16.36
N ARG A 432 5.73 26.62 -16.46
CA ARG A 432 4.87 27.32 -17.43
C ARG A 432 5.34 27.13 -18.86
N PHE A 433 6.59 26.75 -19.10
CA PHE A 433 7.06 26.40 -20.43
C PHE A 433 6.28 25.24 -21.06
N THR A 434 5.88 24.27 -20.24
CA THR A 434 5.19 23.05 -20.71
C THR A 434 3.73 22.97 -20.27
N GLN A 435 3.36 23.60 -19.13
CA GLN A 435 2.02 23.52 -18.52
C GLN A 435 1.42 24.90 -18.20
N PRO A 436 1.36 25.85 -19.16
CA PRO A 436 0.99 27.25 -18.86
C PRO A 436 -0.43 27.37 -18.29
N LYS A 437 -1.42 26.67 -18.87
CA LYS A 437 -2.82 26.74 -18.43
C LYS A 437 -3.00 26.18 -17.01
N LEU A 438 -2.34 25.04 -16.70
CA LEU A 438 -2.40 24.44 -15.37
C LEU A 438 -1.82 25.38 -14.31
N TYR A 439 -0.64 25.95 -14.58
CA TYR A 439 0.02 26.84 -13.60
C TYR A 439 -0.64 28.22 -13.47
N GLN A 440 -1.42 28.66 -14.46
CA GLN A 440 -2.33 29.81 -14.29
C GLN A 440 -3.45 29.50 -13.28
N ALA A 441 -4.00 28.29 -13.28
CA ALA A 441 -4.99 27.86 -12.30
C ALA A 441 -4.37 27.71 -10.91
N ILE A 442 -3.23 27.02 -10.80
CA ILE A 442 -2.49 26.81 -9.55
C ILE A 442 -2.09 28.13 -8.89
N ALA A 443 -1.67 29.13 -9.67
CA ALA A 443 -1.26 30.43 -9.13
C ALA A 443 -2.38 31.18 -8.40
N LYS A 444 -3.63 30.93 -8.75
CA LYS A 444 -4.82 31.55 -8.14
C LYS A 444 -5.48 30.67 -7.09
N HIS A 445 -5.04 29.42 -6.98
CA HIS A 445 -5.64 28.44 -6.09
C HIS A 445 -5.13 28.63 -4.64
N PRO A 446 -6.01 28.73 -3.64
CA PRO A 446 -5.61 28.78 -2.24
C PRO A 446 -4.95 27.45 -1.83
N ASN A 447 -4.04 27.48 -0.86
CA ASN A 447 -3.45 26.24 -0.39
C ASN A 447 -4.43 25.45 0.51
N PRO A 448 -4.23 24.13 0.72
CA PRO A 448 -5.15 23.31 1.49
C PRO A 448 -5.39 23.82 2.93
N ARG A 449 -4.41 24.48 3.56
CA ARG A 449 -4.57 25.08 4.89
C ARG A 449 -5.54 26.26 4.88
N GLU A 450 -5.49 27.12 3.87
CA GLU A 450 -6.42 28.24 3.73
C GLU A 450 -7.85 27.75 3.56
N ILE A 451 -8.05 26.77 2.67
CA ILE A 451 -9.36 26.11 2.44
C ILE A 451 -9.88 25.50 3.75
N TYR A 452 -9.04 24.78 4.48
CA TYR A 452 -9.44 24.12 5.71
C TYR A 452 -9.71 25.10 6.86
N ASN A 453 -8.94 26.17 6.97
CA ASN A 453 -9.19 27.26 7.92
C ASN A 453 -10.57 27.89 7.71
N GLU A 454 -10.91 28.24 6.46
CA GLU A 454 -12.21 28.80 6.12
C GLU A 454 -13.35 27.85 6.50
N LYS A 455 -13.21 26.55 6.17
CA LYS A 455 -14.16 25.50 6.55
C LYS A 455 -14.36 25.42 8.06
N LEU A 456 -13.28 25.38 8.86
CA LEU A 456 -13.36 25.25 10.32
C LEU A 456 -13.89 26.52 11.00
N MET A 457 -13.54 27.70 10.50
CA MET A 457 -14.10 28.96 10.98
C MET A 457 -15.62 29.04 10.70
N ALA A 458 -16.05 28.64 9.50
CA ALA A 458 -17.46 28.58 9.16
C ALA A 458 -18.26 27.59 10.02
N GLN A 459 -17.60 26.51 10.48
CA GLN A 459 -18.18 25.53 11.42
C GLN A 459 -18.11 25.95 12.89
N GLY A 460 -17.44 27.08 13.22
CA GLY A 460 -17.23 27.52 14.61
C GLY A 460 -16.27 26.64 15.41
N VAL A 461 -15.42 25.83 14.75
CA VAL A 461 -14.45 24.93 15.40
C VAL A 461 -13.21 25.69 15.85
N VAL A 462 -12.78 26.69 15.08
CA VAL A 462 -11.61 27.55 15.37
C VAL A 462 -11.96 29.02 15.14
N GLU A 463 -11.25 29.89 15.85
CA GLU A 463 -11.31 31.35 15.68
C GLU A 463 -10.10 31.84 14.85
N ALA A 464 -10.29 32.94 14.13
CA ALA A 464 -9.27 33.50 13.26
C ALA A 464 -7.96 33.91 13.99
N ASN A 465 -8.07 34.35 15.26
CA ASN A 465 -6.92 34.68 16.11
C ASN A 465 -6.10 33.43 16.44
N ILE A 466 -6.71 32.29 16.75
CA ILE A 466 -6.02 31.01 17.05
C ILE A 466 -5.24 30.53 15.83
N VAL A 467 -5.83 30.62 14.63
CA VAL A 467 -5.16 30.23 13.38
C VAL A 467 -3.92 31.09 13.13
N LYS A 468 -4.03 32.41 13.34
CA LYS A 468 -2.89 33.34 13.18
C LYS A 468 -1.80 33.08 14.21
N GLU A 469 -2.18 32.87 15.47
CA GLU A 469 -1.25 32.56 16.56
C GLU A 469 -0.50 31.25 16.29
N MET A 470 -1.19 30.20 15.89
CA MET A 470 -0.58 28.91 15.51
C MET A 470 0.48 29.08 14.41
N ALA A 471 0.17 29.82 13.36
CA ALA A 471 1.11 30.07 12.27
C ALA A 471 2.32 30.92 12.71
N SER A 472 2.07 31.93 13.57
CA SER A 472 3.12 32.82 14.10
C SER A 472 4.07 32.07 15.03
N ASN A 473 3.54 31.29 15.97
CA ASN A 473 4.34 30.53 16.93
C ASN A 473 5.22 29.49 16.22
N PHE A 474 4.67 28.80 15.22
CA PHE A 474 5.44 27.83 14.45
C PHE A 474 6.54 28.49 13.61
N LYS A 475 6.27 29.66 13.01
CA LYS A 475 7.28 30.44 12.30
C LYS A 475 8.41 30.89 13.23
N ALA A 476 8.08 31.33 14.45
CA ALA A 476 9.08 31.73 15.44
C ALA A 476 10.00 30.56 15.85
N LEU A 477 9.43 29.34 15.98
CA LEU A 477 10.20 28.11 16.20
C LEU A 477 11.19 27.86 15.06
N LEU A 478 10.75 27.96 13.82
CA LEU A 478 11.62 27.75 12.65
C LEU A 478 12.73 28.80 12.54
N GLU A 479 12.46 30.06 12.88
CA GLU A 479 13.49 31.12 12.90
C GLU A 479 14.55 30.86 13.98
N LEU A 480 14.13 30.36 15.16
CA LEU A 480 15.04 29.98 16.22
C LEU A 480 15.97 28.84 15.77
N ASP A 481 15.38 27.77 15.27
CA ASP A 481 16.12 26.59 14.78
C ASP A 481 17.08 26.95 13.63
N LEU A 482 16.69 27.88 12.75
CA LEU A 482 17.57 28.39 11.69
C LEU A 482 18.76 29.17 12.28
N SER A 483 18.54 30.02 13.30
CA SER A 483 19.62 30.75 13.98
C SER A 483 20.62 29.79 14.60
N GLU A 484 20.15 28.75 15.29
CA GLU A 484 20.98 27.69 15.86
C GLU A 484 21.76 26.92 14.79
N ALA A 485 21.10 26.57 13.68
CA ALA A 485 21.74 25.86 12.56
C ALA A 485 22.88 26.66 11.93
N LYS A 486 22.72 27.95 11.76
CA LYS A 486 23.75 28.86 11.22
C LYS A 486 24.97 28.99 12.11
N SER A 487 24.79 28.97 13.42
CA SER A 487 25.87 29.08 14.40
C SER A 487 26.63 27.76 14.61
N ALA A 488 26.07 26.62 14.18
CA ALA A 488 26.70 25.31 14.33
C ALA A 488 27.83 25.11 13.29
N GLU A 489 28.90 24.41 13.71
CA GLU A 489 30.03 24.07 12.83
C GLU A 489 29.75 22.79 12.04
N THR A 490 29.11 21.81 12.66
CA THR A 490 28.84 20.48 12.10
C THR A 490 27.38 20.08 12.25
N THR A 491 26.98 19.00 11.59
CA THR A 491 25.67 18.37 11.74
C THR A 491 25.81 16.92 12.20
N THR A 492 24.91 16.50 13.08
CA THR A 492 24.79 15.11 13.53
C THR A 492 24.04 14.27 12.50
N ILE A 493 24.43 13.01 12.37
CA ILE A 493 23.75 12.01 11.56
C ILE A 493 22.95 11.11 12.48
N THR A 494 21.68 10.88 12.15
CA THR A 494 20.92 9.75 12.68
C THR A 494 20.96 8.67 11.60
N ARG A 495 21.70 7.59 11.87
CA ARG A 495 21.84 6.51 10.90
C ARG A 495 20.54 5.72 10.79
N PHE A 496 20.18 5.34 9.57
CA PHE A 496 19.05 4.44 9.30
C PHE A 496 19.33 3.07 9.91
N MET A 497 18.39 2.53 10.69
CA MET A 497 18.49 1.23 11.36
C MET A 497 19.76 1.09 12.26
N GLU A 498 20.19 2.17 12.90
CA GLU A 498 21.42 2.18 13.71
C GLU A 498 21.38 1.13 14.84
N LYS A 499 20.23 0.92 15.46
CA LYS A 499 20.06 -0.06 16.54
C LYS A 499 20.21 -1.51 16.04
N GLU A 500 19.65 -1.79 14.88
CA GLU A 500 19.69 -3.11 14.25
C GLU A 500 21.11 -3.48 13.80
N TRP A 501 21.90 -2.50 13.38
CA TRP A 501 23.28 -2.70 12.90
C TRP A 501 24.36 -2.47 13.96
N ALA A 502 23.99 -2.10 15.18
CA ALA A 502 24.95 -1.73 16.24
C ALA A 502 25.95 -2.86 16.63
N HIS A 503 25.60 -4.12 16.36
CA HIS A 503 26.42 -5.28 16.68
C HIS A 503 27.37 -5.69 15.51
N ILE A 504 27.27 -5.02 14.36
CA ILE A 504 28.07 -5.30 13.17
C ILE A 504 29.11 -4.19 13.01
N SER A 505 30.38 -4.55 12.94
CA SER A 505 31.48 -3.65 12.67
C SER A 505 31.77 -3.55 11.17
N LYS A 506 32.26 -2.40 10.73
CA LYS A 506 32.81 -2.25 9.37
C LYS A 506 34.15 -2.96 9.29
N ALA A 507 34.39 -3.64 8.15
CA ALA A 507 35.70 -4.19 7.86
C ALA A 507 36.78 -3.09 7.81
N GLN A 508 37.96 -3.38 8.39
CA GLN A 508 39.10 -2.51 8.36
C GLN A 508 40.10 -2.99 7.27
N PRO A 509 40.96 -2.14 6.71
CA PRO A 509 41.93 -2.54 5.71
C PRO A 509 42.78 -3.77 6.12
N LEU A 510 43.09 -3.89 7.40
CA LEU A 510 43.86 -5.02 7.96
C LEU A 510 43.12 -6.36 7.84
N ASP A 511 41.78 -6.36 7.86
CA ASP A 511 40.97 -7.58 7.76
C ASP A 511 41.14 -8.27 6.39
N PHE A 512 41.57 -7.53 5.37
CA PHE A 512 41.82 -8.04 4.02
C PHE A 512 43.28 -8.56 3.80
N GLU A 513 44.15 -8.40 4.80
CA GLU A 513 45.55 -8.89 4.71
C GLU A 513 45.69 -10.37 5.08
N SER A 514 44.69 -10.97 5.70
CA SER A 514 44.63 -12.37 6.08
C SER A 514 43.31 -13.02 5.72
N SER A 515 43.33 -14.31 5.41
CA SER A 515 42.11 -15.10 5.24
C SER A 515 41.77 -15.80 6.56
N PRO A 516 40.55 -15.69 7.07
CA PRO A 516 40.11 -16.46 8.23
C PRO A 516 40.07 -17.96 7.90
N GLU A 517 40.18 -18.81 8.92
CA GLU A 517 39.92 -20.24 8.76
C GLU A 517 38.43 -20.49 8.49
N THR A 518 38.12 -21.01 7.30
CA THR A 518 36.75 -21.30 6.85
C THR A 518 36.50 -22.79 6.64
N GLY A 519 37.46 -23.65 7.03
CA GLY A 519 37.34 -25.09 6.90
C GLY A 519 36.28 -25.68 7.83
N VAL A 520 35.45 -26.60 7.32
CA VAL A 520 34.45 -27.36 8.09
C VAL A 520 34.95 -28.79 8.27
N SER A 521 34.77 -29.35 9.46
CA SER A 521 35.21 -30.70 9.77
C SER A 521 34.52 -31.75 8.89
N ARG A 522 35.24 -32.87 8.57
CA ARG A 522 34.64 -33.95 7.77
C ARG A 522 33.44 -34.58 8.46
N ASP A 523 33.42 -34.64 9.79
CA ASP A 523 32.31 -35.22 10.56
C ASP A 523 31.05 -34.34 10.44
N GLU A 524 31.21 -33.03 10.46
CA GLU A 524 30.12 -32.10 10.27
C GLU A 524 29.60 -32.14 8.82
N LEU A 525 30.49 -32.12 7.83
CA LEU A 525 30.11 -32.31 6.44
C LEU A 525 29.38 -33.64 6.21
N ALA A 526 29.79 -34.72 6.88
CA ALA A 526 29.13 -36.02 6.80
C ALA A 526 27.71 -36.01 7.36
N LYS A 527 27.48 -35.27 8.44
CA LYS A 527 26.15 -35.05 9.03
C LYS A 527 25.25 -34.31 8.06
N ILE A 528 25.70 -33.21 7.47
CA ILE A 528 24.98 -32.43 6.48
C ILE A 528 24.71 -33.27 5.22
N ALA A 529 25.73 -33.94 4.71
CA ALA A 529 25.59 -34.81 3.54
C ALA A 529 24.54 -35.90 3.76
N LYS A 530 24.51 -36.52 4.96
CA LYS A 530 23.51 -37.51 5.31
C LYS A 530 22.09 -36.98 5.20
N ALA A 531 21.82 -35.75 5.63
CA ALA A 531 20.54 -35.10 5.45
C ALA A 531 20.20 -34.93 3.95
N LEU A 532 21.17 -34.52 3.14
CA LEU A 532 21.01 -34.30 1.69
C LEU A 532 20.73 -35.56 0.86
N TYR A 533 21.15 -36.73 1.33
CA TYR A 533 20.90 -37.99 0.61
C TYR A 533 19.92 -38.94 1.33
N THR A 534 19.28 -38.50 2.41
CA THR A 534 18.25 -39.27 3.11
C THR A 534 16.86 -38.74 2.77
N ALA A 535 16.15 -39.43 1.92
CA ALA A 535 14.76 -39.08 1.60
C ALA A 535 13.83 -39.49 2.76
N PRO A 536 12.90 -38.63 3.21
CA PRO A 536 11.86 -39.00 4.17
C PRO A 536 10.99 -40.17 3.66
N LYS A 537 10.68 -41.11 4.56
CA LYS A 537 9.96 -42.35 4.19
C LYS A 537 8.44 -42.19 4.06
N ASP A 538 7.90 -41.15 4.61
CA ASP A 538 6.50 -40.78 4.62
C ASP A 538 6.05 -40.02 3.36
N HIS A 539 6.98 -39.81 2.42
CA HIS A 539 6.74 -39.13 1.14
C HIS A 539 7.15 -40.00 -0.04
N GLN A 540 6.48 -39.81 -1.15
CA GLN A 540 6.81 -40.45 -2.41
C GLN A 540 7.47 -39.47 -3.38
N PHE A 541 8.63 -39.83 -3.93
CA PHE A 541 9.38 -38.97 -4.83
C PHE A 541 9.54 -39.57 -6.22
N TYR A 542 9.66 -38.68 -7.20
CA TYR A 542 9.96 -39.09 -8.57
C TYR A 542 11.26 -39.90 -8.65
N LYS A 543 11.24 -41.02 -9.39
CA LYS A 543 12.37 -41.98 -9.45
C LYS A 543 13.72 -41.33 -9.82
N LYS A 544 13.71 -40.28 -10.67
CA LYS A 544 14.96 -39.59 -11.04
C LYS A 544 15.47 -38.70 -9.89
N ALA A 545 14.59 -38.13 -9.06
CA ALA A 545 14.99 -37.39 -7.86
C ALA A 545 15.66 -38.34 -6.84
N LEU A 546 15.09 -39.52 -6.61
CA LEU A 546 15.72 -40.54 -5.76
C LEU A 546 17.08 -41.00 -6.29
N ARG A 547 17.25 -41.07 -7.61
CA ARG A 547 18.55 -41.37 -8.23
C ARG A 547 19.59 -40.28 -7.93
N LEU A 548 19.21 -39.03 -8.04
CA LEU A 548 20.06 -37.90 -7.73
C LEU A 548 20.53 -37.92 -6.25
N ILE A 549 19.63 -38.26 -5.32
CA ILE A 549 19.98 -38.44 -3.92
C ILE A 549 21.03 -39.54 -3.74
N LYS A 550 20.88 -40.69 -4.41
CA LYS A 550 21.86 -41.76 -4.40
C LYS A 550 23.22 -41.37 -5.03
N ASP A 551 23.18 -40.51 -6.04
CA ASP A 551 24.42 -40.02 -6.67
C ASP A 551 25.14 -39.07 -5.70
N ARG A 552 24.44 -38.28 -4.88
CA ARG A 552 25.04 -37.48 -3.79
C ARG A 552 25.67 -38.34 -2.72
N GLU A 553 25.03 -39.42 -2.31
CA GLU A 553 25.57 -40.40 -1.38
C GLU A 553 26.90 -40.98 -1.88
N LYS A 554 26.93 -41.38 -3.15
CA LYS A 554 28.17 -41.89 -3.78
C LYS A 554 29.25 -40.84 -3.90
N MET A 555 28.93 -39.62 -4.30
CA MET A 555 29.91 -38.53 -4.39
C MET A 555 30.61 -38.33 -3.05
N PHE A 556 29.86 -38.29 -1.95
CA PHE A 556 30.42 -38.02 -0.63
C PHE A 556 31.16 -39.22 -0.04
N ASN A 557 30.62 -40.45 -0.17
CA ASN A 557 31.16 -41.63 0.52
C ASN A 557 32.20 -42.40 -0.30
N ASP A 558 32.05 -42.46 -1.63
CA ASP A 558 32.80 -43.41 -2.46
C ASP A 558 33.89 -42.74 -3.30
N THR A 559 33.76 -41.44 -3.65
CA THR A 559 34.64 -40.83 -4.67
C THR A 559 35.55 -39.73 -4.16
N ASP A 560 35.31 -39.16 -2.99
CA ASP A 560 35.97 -37.94 -2.46
C ASP A 560 35.95 -36.76 -3.46
N ARG A 561 35.03 -36.77 -4.42
CA ARG A 561 34.85 -35.72 -5.43
C ARG A 561 33.45 -35.23 -5.41
N LEU A 562 33.28 -33.93 -5.19
CA LEU A 562 32.01 -33.23 -5.15
C LEU A 562 31.83 -32.39 -6.40
N ASP A 563 30.63 -32.37 -6.95
CA ASP A 563 30.25 -31.35 -7.91
C ASP A 563 29.91 -30.03 -7.22
N TRP A 564 29.80 -28.95 -8.00
CA TRP A 564 29.47 -27.62 -7.48
C TRP A 564 28.12 -27.58 -6.77
N GLY A 565 27.11 -28.34 -7.24
CA GLY A 565 25.79 -28.39 -6.63
C GLY A 565 25.82 -29.01 -5.24
N MET A 566 26.61 -30.10 -5.05
CA MET A 566 26.75 -30.73 -3.74
C MET A 566 27.58 -29.85 -2.80
N ALA A 567 28.68 -29.24 -3.29
CA ALA A 567 29.51 -28.35 -2.50
C ALA A 567 28.75 -27.12 -2.01
N GLU A 568 27.92 -26.51 -2.88
CA GLU A 568 27.03 -25.41 -2.53
C GLU A 568 26.07 -25.78 -1.41
N LEU A 569 25.39 -26.93 -1.49
CA LEU A 569 24.46 -27.38 -0.47
C LEU A 569 25.13 -27.72 0.87
N LEU A 570 26.36 -28.26 0.83
CA LEU A 570 27.16 -28.49 2.05
C LEU A 570 27.53 -27.16 2.71
N ALA A 571 27.91 -26.15 1.94
CA ALA A 571 28.19 -24.81 2.46
C ALA A 571 26.98 -24.16 3.10
N TYR A 572 25.80 -24.24 2.47
CA TYR A 572 24.58 -23.78 3.14
C TYR A 572 24.30 -24.56 4.43
N GLY A 573 24.44 -25.89 4.39
CA GLY A 573 24.25 -26.73 5.57
C GLY A 573 25.16 -26.34 6.73
N SER A 574 26.44 -26.00 6.49
CA SER A 574 27.35 -25.55 7.54
C SER A 574 26.94 -24.22 8.17
N ILE A 575 26.44 -23.28 7.37
CA ILE A 575 25.90 -22.01 7.88
C ILE A 575 24.67 -22.27 8.78
N LEU A 576 23.81 -23.20 8.38
CA LEU A 576 22.62 -23.54 9.14
C LEU A 576 22.95 -24.21 10.47
N THR A 577 23.96 -25.12 10.51
CA THR A 577 24.40 -25.80 11.75
C THR A 577 25.07 -24.82 12.72
N GLU A 578 25.63 -23.72 12.24
CA GLU A 578 26.11 -22.59 13.06
C GLU A 578 24.96 -21.73 13.64
N GLY A 579 23.71 -22.05 13.33
CA GLY A 579 22.53 -21.31 13.79
C GLY A 579 22.16 -20.10 12.94
N ASN A 580 22.82 -19.89 11.82
CA ASN A 580 22.52 -18.77 10.92
C ASN A 580 21.46 -19.20 9.89
N GLU A 581 20.59 -18.27 9.51
CA GLU A 581 19.60 -18.49 8.45
C GLU A 581 20.22 -18.21 7.07
N VAL A 582 19.74 -18.94 6.06
CA VAL A 582 20.07 -18.71 4.66
C VAL A 582 18.78 -18.47 3.89
N ARG A 583 18.66 -17.32 3.23
CA ARG A 583 17.55 -17.00 2.35
C ARG A 583 18.04 -16.93 0.89
N MET A 584 17.31 -17.59 0.01
CA MET A 584 17.57 -17.56 -1.43
C MET A 584 16.26 -17.42 -2.20
N THR A 585 16.13 -16.38 -3.01
CA THR A 585 15.04 -16.27 -3.98
C THR A 585 15.60 -15.93 -5.37
N GLY A 586 14.88 -16.31 -6.40
CA GLY A 586 15.27 -16.09 -7.78
C GLY A 586 14.58 -17.07 -8.73
N GLN A 587 14.84 -16.92 -10.02
CA GLN A 587 14.29 -17.80 -11.03
C GLN A 587 14.91 -19.20 -10.92
N ASP A 588 14.04 -20.23 -10.82
CA ASP A 588 14.44 -21.65 -10.77
C ASP A 588 15.44 -22.02 -9.64
N VAL A 589 15.57 -21.23 -8.58
CA VAL A 589 16.58 -21.46 -7.55
C VAL A 589 16.39 -22.75 -6.78
N GLU A 590 15.17 -23.25 -6.61
CA GLU A 590 14.90 -24.51 -5.90
C GLU A 590 15.57 -25.71 -6.56
N ARG A 591 15.59 -25.74 -7.89
CA ARG A 591 16.23 -26.77 -8.70
C ARG A 591 17.64 -26.33 -9.16
N GLY A 592 17.81 -25.05 -9.42
CA GLY A 592 18.92 -24.46 -10.15
C GLY A 592 18.70 -24.51 -11.66
N THR A 593 19.03 -23.42 -12.37
CA THR A 593 18.84 -23.31 -13.84
C THR A 593 19.51 -24.45 -14.60
N PHE A 594 20.66 -24.89 -14.15
CA PHE A 594 21.43 -25.99 -14.73
C PHE A 594 21.03 -27.38 -14.20
N SER A 595 19.90 -27.50 -13.48
CA SER A 595 19.48 -28.75 -12.84
C SER A 595 20.53 -29.34 -11.88
N HIS A 596 21.21 -28.50 -11.13
CA HIS A 596 22.36 -28.84 -10.29
C HIS A 596 22.01 -28.85 -8.79
N ARG A 597 21.15 -27.90 -8.32
CA ARG A 597 20.92 -27.70 -6.88
C ARG A 597 19.92 -28.69 -6.31
N HIS A 598 18.72 -28.83 -6.87
CA HIS A 598 17.65 -29.66 -6.33
C HIS A 598 17.57 -29.61 -4.79
N ALA A 599 17.43 -28.39 -4.24
CA ALA A 599 17.32 -28.17 -2.80
C ALA A 599 15.95 -28.60 -2.26
N ILE A 600 14.92 -28.51 -3.12
CA ILE A 600 13.55 -28.92 -2.81
C ILE A 600 13.19 -30.18 -3.58
N LEU A 601 12.71 -31.18 -2.85
CA LEU A 601 12.02 -32.36 -3.40
C LEU A 601 10.51 -32.13 -3.37
N ARG A 602 9.83 -32.68 -4.38
CA ARG A 602 8.36 -32.65 -4.46
C ARG A 602 7.80 -34.04 -4.21
N ASP A 603 6.86 -34.13 -3.28
CA ASP A 603 6.06 -35.33 -3.11
C ASP A 603 5.14 -35.52 -4.33
N VAL A 604 5.06 -36.75 -4.85
CA VAL A 604 4.34 -37.05 -6.10
C VAL A 604 2.82 -36.97 -5.92
N ASP A 605 2.32 -37.31 -4.73
CA ASP A 605 0.89 -37.40 -4.47
C ASP A 605 0.31 -36.07 -3.96
N SER A 606 1.04 -35.39 -3.05
CA SER A 606 0.57 -34.16 -2.40
C SER A 606 1.17 -32.88 -2.94
N GLU A 607 2.19 -32.97 -3.83
CA GLU A 607 3.03 -31.85 -4.27
C GLU A 607 3.75 -31.08 -3.14
N ALA A 608 3.77 -31.64 -1.94
CA ALA A 608 4.42 -31.03 -0.79
C ALA A 608 5.91 -30.73 -1.08
N ARG A 609 6.35 -29.58 -0.59
CA ARG A 609 7.75 -29.14 -0.73
C ARG A 609 8.56 -29.65 0.44
N ILE A 610 9.58 -30.45 0.19
CA ILE A 610 10.46 -31.03 1.18
C ILE A 610 11.84 -30.40 1.02
N ASN A 611 12.29 -29.65 2.02
CA ASN A 611 13.62 -29.07 2.08
C ASN A 611 14.49 -29.93 3.00
N LEU A 612 15.41 -30.69 2.43
CA LEU A 612 16.27 -31.61 3.18
C LEU A 612 17.21 -30.91 4.15
N LEU A 613 17.69 -29.70 3.81
CA LEU A 613 18.59 -28.92 4.65
C LEU A 613 17.93 -28.38 5.93
N ASN A 614 16.61 -28.34 6.01
CA ASN A 614 15.93 -27.93 7.24
C ASN A 614 15.78 -29.07 8.26
N HIS A 615 16.43 -30.21 8.04
CA HIS A 615 16.32 -31.43 8.88
C HIS A 615 17.70 -32.03 9.20
N ILE A 616 18.74 -31.19 9.34
CA ILE A 616 20.09 -31.64 9.69
C ILE A 616 20.16 -31.95 11.20
N GLU A 617 19.72 -31.01 12.04
CA GLU A 617 19.68 -31.14 13.50
C GLU A 617 18.66 -30.18 14.15
N GLU A 618 18.37 -30.42 15.43
CA GLU A 618 17.53 -29.50 16.23
C GLU A 618 18.29 -28.21 16.54
N GLY A 619 17.62 -27.06 16.47
CA GLY A 619 18.18 -25.75 16.80
C GLY A 619 19.01 -25.10 15.68
N GLN A 620 19.14 -25.74 14.52
CA GLN A 620 19.78 -25.15 13.37
C GLN A 620 19.05 -23.93 12.81
N GLY A 621 19.76 -23.11 12.03
CA GLY A 621 19.15 -22.05 11.21
C GLY A 621 18.21 -22.62 10.15
N LYS A 622 17.41 -21.76 9.55
CA LYS A 622 16.43 -22.14 8.51
C LYS A 622 16.95 -21.80 7.11
N PHE A 623 16.80 -22.74 6.18
CA PHE A 623 17.03 -22.50 4.76
C PHE A 623 15.71 -22.13 4.09
N GLU A 624 15.52 -20.86 3.81
CA GLU A 624 14.39 -20.34 3.05
C GLU A 624 14.78 -20.21 1.57
N ILE A 625 14.26 -21.11 0.74
CA ILE A 625 14.54 -21.09 -0.70
C ILE A 625 13.21 -21.11 -1.48
N TYR A 626 13.05 -20.17 -2.41
CA TYR A 626 11.82 -20.03 -3.19
C TYR A 626 12.12 -19.63 -4.63
N ASN A 627 11.46 -20.29 -5.57
CA ASN A 627 11.40 -19.79 -6.93
C ASN A 627 10.65 -18.46 -6.94
N SER A 628 11.24 -17.44 -7.52
CA SER A 628 10.60 -16.13 -7.70
C SER A 628 9.59 -16.16 -8.85
N LEU A 629 8.74 -15.15 -8.90
CA LEU A 629 8.09 -14.77 -10.16
C LEU A 629 9.20 -14.40 -11.19
N LEU A 630 8.81 -14.32 -12.47
CA LEU A 630 9.76 -13.93 -13.52
C LEU A 630 10.02 -12.42 -13.48
N SER A 631 10.78 -12.00 -12.49
CA SER A 631 11.26 -10.65 -12.22
C SER A 631 12.70 -10.73 -11.74
N GLU A 632 13.51 -9.78 -12.13
CA GLU A 632 14.92 -9.67 -11.70
C GLU A 632 15.11 -8.45 -10.80
N TYR A 633 14.50 -7.32 -11.17
CA TYR A 633 14.75 -6.04 -10.52
C TYR A 633 14.09 -5.94 -9.14
N ALA A 634 12.79 -6.23 -9.03
CA ALA A 634 12.11 -6.17 -7.72
C ALA A 634 12.58 -7.30 -6.80
N VAL A 635 12.87 -8.49 -7.32
CA VAL A 635 13.40 -9.60 -6.54
C VAL A 635 14.75 -9.26 -5.95
N LEU A 636 15.69 -8.71 -6.75
CA LEU A 636 16.99 -8.25 -6.27
C LEU A 636 16.85 -7.16 -5.20
N GLY A 637 16.00 -6.15 -5.45
CA GLY A 637 15.76 -5.08 -4.47
C GLY A 637 15.13 -5.56 -3.18
N PHE A 638 14.28 -6.58 -3.24
CA PHE A 638 13.67 -7.18 -2.06
C PHE A 638 14.68 -7.97 -1.21
N ASP A 639 15.52 -8.77 -1.83
CA ASP A 639 16.49 -9.61 -1.13
C ASP A 639 17.72 -8.81 -0.65
N TYR A 640 18.02 -7.66 -1.28
CA TYR A 640 19.02 -6.72 -0.80
C TYR A 640 18.67 -6.17 0.58
#